data_8a7854e8bceed550ba2967ae8b2f8d5f
#
_entry.id   8a7854e8bceed550ba2967ae8b2f8d5f
#
_cell.length_a   1.000
_cell.length_b   1.000
_cell.length_c   1.000
_cell.angle_alpha   90.00
_cell.angle_beta   90.00
_cell.angle_gamma   90.00
#
_symmetry.space_group_name_H-M   'P 1'
#
loop_
_entity.id
_entity.type
_entity.pdbx_description
1 polymer ?
#
loop_
_entity_poly.entity_id
_entity_poly.type
_entity_poly.pdbx_seq_one_letter_code
_entity_poly.pdbx_strand_id
1 'polypeptide(L)'
;MEAIKPLPQVSSFSASVFSFLDDKFRDSTDLSQSPGLVSELQTEISELDQRLAGLNRQLESRLASYASFSDRVGGLFVEVNAKLADLSSSTSVPRSASDGGKEEEATEHVAGEELPSLAKEVAQVESVRAYAETALKLDTLVGEIEDAVMSSLNKNLRTSRSSGFEEVRLHAIKTLKTTEEILISVARRHPRWARLVSAVDHRVDRALAMMRPQAIADYRALLSSLGWPPQLSTLTSASLDSKSENVQNPLFTMEGSLKSQYCGNFHTLCSLQGLQLQRKSRQLGSHKGENVLFHQPLWAVEELVNPLTVASQRHFTKWSEKPEFIFALVYKITRDYVDSMDELLQPLVDEAKLAGYSCREEWVSAMVSSLSLYLVKEIFPIYVGQLNEANETDLRSEAKVSWLHLIDLMISFDKRVQSLVSQSGILSLQEDGNLLRISSLSVFCDRPDWLDLWAEIELDERLVKFKAEIDNDRNWTAKVQDELISTSNVYRPPIISSIFLQHLSSIIERSKSVPAIYLRARFLRLAASPTIQKFLDCLLVRCQDAEGLTALTENNDLIKVSNSINAGHYIESVLEEWSEDVFFLEMGTGQHDPQEVPGLENFTEPSEGIFGEEFEKLEKFRLEWINKLSVVVLRGFDARTREYIKNRKQWQEKRDKEWTVSRALVGALDYLQGKASIIEENLNKTDFTAMWRTLASEIDKLFFNSILMANVKFSNDGVERLKEDMEVLYGVFRTWCVRPEGFFPKLSEGLTLLKMEEKQVKDGLSRGDKWLRENRVRYLSEAEAKKVAKSRVFS
;
A
#
# COMPACT_ATOMS: atom_id res chain seq x y z
N MET A 1 -53.75 22.44 -19.61
CA MET A 1 -53.67 22.89 -18.21
C MET A 1 -53.32 21.66 -17.39
N GLU A 2 -52.00 21.45 -17.21
CA GLU A 2 -51.54 20.42 -16.26
C GLU A 2 -51.82 20.94 -14.86
N ALA A 3 -52.51 20.11 -14.06
CA ALA A 3 -52.81 20.45 -12.70
C ALA A 3 -51.50 20.53 -11.90
N ILE A 4 -51.18 21.70 -11.41
CA ILE A 4 -50.04 21.93 -10.52
C ILE A 4 -50.26 21.08 -9.29
N LYS A 5 -49.48 20.00 -9.14
CA LYS A 5 -49.52 19.18 -7.94
C LYS A 5 -49.13 20.07 -6.74
N PRO A 6 -49.89 20.03 -5.64
CA PRO A 6 -49.50 20.80 -4.45
C PRO A 6 -48.08 20.37 -3.98
N LEU A 7 -47.26 21.37 -3.68
CA LEU A 7 -45.92 21.15 -3.14
C LEU A 7 -46.02 20.34 -1.85
N PRO A 8 -45.18 19.30 -1.66
CA PRO A 8 -45.14 18.53 -0.43
C PRO A 8 -44.81 19.42 0.77
N GLN A 9 -45.43 19.12 1.92
CA GLN A 9 -45.17 19.89 3.13
C GLN A 9 -43.73 19.65 3.59
N VAL A 10 -43.06 20.71 4.06
CA VAL A 10 -41.66 20.67 4.54
C VAL A 10 -41.46 19.61 5.65
N SER A 11 -42.47 19.38 6.48
CA SER A 11 -42.47 18.36 7.54
C SER A 11 -42.47 16.90 7.03
N SER A 12 -42.70 16.67 5.75
CA SER A 12 -42.72 15.32 5.15
C SER A 12 -41.34 14.83 4.71
N PHE A 13 -40.31 15.68 4.72
CA PHE A 13 -38.94 15.30 4.33
C PHE A 13 -38.12 14.86 5.53
N SER A 14 -37.26 13.84 5.32
CA SER A 14 -36.31 13.43 6.33
C SER A 14 -35.16 14.42 6.49
N ALA A 15 -34.49 14.43 7.65
CA ALA A 15 -33.35 15.29 7.91
C ALA A 15 -32.20 15.06 6.90
N SER A 16 -32.05 13.85 6.39
CA SER A 16 -31.07 13.49 5.35
C SER A 16 -31.33 14.17 4.00
N VAL A 17 -32.61 14.34 3.64
CA VAL A 17 -32.99 15.04 2.40
C VAL A 17 -32.69 16.54 2.52
N PHE A 18 -32.92 17.15 3.70
CA PHE A 18 -32.57 18.55 3.92
C PHE A 18 -31.06 18.76 3.82
N SER A 19 -30.28 17.92 4.51
CA SER A 19 -28.81 17.99 4.45
C SER A 19 -28.29 17.84 3.02
N PHE A 20 -28.86 16.93 2.23
CA PHE A 20 -28.49 16.74 0.82
C PHE A 20 -28.85 17.97 -0.04
N LEU A 21 -30.02 18.57 0.18
CA LEU A 21 -30.45 19.75 -0.57
C LEU A 21 -29.63 21.00 -0.18
N ASP A 22 -29.31 21.17 1.10
CA ASP A 22 -28.47 22.26 1.60
C ASP A 22 -27.03 22.15 1.10
N ASP A 23 -26.53 20.95 0.89
CA ASP A 23 -25.20 20.72 0.35
C ASP A 23 -25.12 21.01 -1.17
N LYS A 24 -26.20 20.70 -1.91
CA LYS A 24 -26.26 20.89 -3.37
C LYS A 24 -26.71 22.30 -3.79
N PHE A 25 -27.51 22.99 -2.98
CA PHE A 25 -28.08 24.30 -3.31
C PHE A 25 -27.75 25.31 -2.20
N ARG A 26 -26.53 25.89 -2.27
CA ARG A 26 -26.05 26.90 -1.29
C ARG A 26 -26.50 28.30 -1.66
N ASP A 27 -26.61 28.60 -2.96
CA ASP A 27 -26.99 29.89 -3.49
C ASP A 27 -28.14 29.80 -4.51
N SER A 28 -28.84 30.94 -4.73
CA SER A 28 -29.95 31.03 -5.72
C SER A 28 -29.48 30.71 -7.15
N THR A 29 -28.20 30.85 -7.44
CA THR A 29 -27.59 30.50 -8.74
C THR A 29 -27.53 29.01 -9.00
N ASP A 30 -27.42 28.22 -7.94
CA ASP A 30 -27.34 26.76 -8.00
C ASP A 30 -28.67 26.13 -8.44
N LEU A 31 -29.79 26.82 -8.26
CA LEU A 31 -31.11 26.38 -8.74
C LEU A 31 -31.16 26.13 -10.27
N SER A 32 -30.26 26.76 -11.03
CA SER A 32 -30.14 26.50 -12.46
C SER A 32 -29.66 25.08 -12.79
N GLN A 33 -29.01 24.40 -11.85
CA GLN A 33 -28.52 23.02 -11.99
C GLN A 33 -29.59 21.98 -11.63
N SER A 34 -30.72 22.38 -11.06
CA SER A 34 -31.77 21.48 -10.62
C SER A 34 -32.30 20.52 -11.72
N PRO A 35 -32.44 20.90 -13.00
CA PRO A 35 -32.86 19.94 -14.04
C PRO A 35 -31.83 18.85 -14.30
N GLY A 36 -30.52 19.19 -14.19
CA GLY A 36 -29.44 18.23 -14.32
C GLY A 36 -29.45 17.22 -13.19
N LEU A 37 -29.57 17.69 -11.96
CA LEU A 37 -29.66 16.84 -10.76
C LEU A 37 -30.88 15.90 -10.79
N VAL A 38 -32.05 16.40 -11.25
CA VAL A 38 -33.25 15.56 -11.42
C VAL A 38 -33.00 14.46 -12.44
N SER A 39 -32.37 14.78 -13.58
CA SER A 39 -32.02 13.77 -14.59
C SER A 39 -31.04 12.73 -14.06
N GLU A 40 -30.03 13.14 -13.28
CA GLU A 40 -29.06 12.25 -12.64
C GLU A 40 -29.74 11.31 -11.64
N LEU A 41 -30.57 11.83 -10.75
CA LEU A 41 -31.34 11.03 -9.79
C LEU A 41 -32.35 10.08 -10.48
N GLN A 42 -32.95 10.50 -11.60
CA GLN A 42 -33.83 9.63 -12.39
C GLN A 42 -33.06 8.46 -13.01
N THR A 43 -31.85 8.68 -13.51
CA THR A 43 -31.00 7.61 -14.02
C THR A 43 -30.58 6.65 -12.91
N GLU A 44 -30.19 7.16 -11.75
CA GLU A 44 -29.81 6.37 -10.58
C GLU A 44 -31.00 5.52 -10.05
N ILE A 45 -32.20 6.10 -9.98
CA ILE A 45 -33.43 5.35 -9.64
C ILE A 45 -33.68 4.23 -10.65
N SER A 46 -33.53 4.51 -11.94
CA SER A 46 -33.72 3.49 -12.98
C SER A 46 -32.70 2.36 -12.88
N GLU A 47 -31.43 2.67 -12.56
CA GLU A 47 -30.40 1.65 -12.33
C GLU A 47 -30.69 0.82 -11.09
N LEU A 48 -31.12 1.45 -9.99
CA LEU A 48 -31.51 0.75 -8.77
C LEU A 48 -32.71 -0.17 -8.99
N ASP A 49 -33.71 0.29 -9.73
CA ASP A 49 -34.89 -0.52 -10.11
C ASP A 49 -34.48 -1.73 -10.96
N GLN A 50 -33.54 -1.56 -11.90
CA GLN A 50 -33.00 -2.68 -12.68
C GLN A 50 -32.25 -3.69 -11.81
N ARG A 51 -31.44 -3.21 -10.86
CA ARG A 51 -30.74 -4.06 -9.89
C ARG A 51 -31.72 -4.80 -9.01
N LEU A 52 -32.76 -4.12 -8.52
CA LEU A 52 -33.80 -4.73 -7.68
C LEU A 52 -34.60 -5.79 -8.46
N ALA A 53 -34.94 -5.51 -9.71
CA ALA A 53 -35.58 -6.49 -10.60
C ALA A 53 -34.66 -7.70 -10.89
N GLY A 54 -33.35 -7.47 -11.02
CA GLY A 54 -32.34 -8.51 -11.17
C GLY A 54 -32.25 -9.41 -9.93
N LEU A 55 -32.18 -8.82 -8.75
CA LEU A 55 -32.16 -9.53 -7.47
C LEU A 55 -33.45 -10.33 -7.21
N ASN A 56 -34.61 -9.76 -7.53
CA ASN A 56 -35.88 -10.47 -7.41
C ASN A 56 -35.95 -11.71 -8.31
N ARG A 57 -35.48 -11.60 -9.58
CA ARG A 57 -35.39 -12.78 -10.47
C ARG A 57 -34.43 -13.85 -9.93
N GLN A 58 -33.28 -13.43 -9.35
CA GLN A 58 -32.38 -14.38 -8.70
C GLN A 58 -33.02 -15.04 -7.48
N LEU A 59 -33.74 -14.29 -6.67
CA LEU A 59 -34.46 -14.80 -5.52
C LEU A 59 -35.52 -15.80 -5.94
N GLU A 60 -36.34 -15.47 -6.94
CA GLU A 60 -37.36 -16.37 -7.50
C GLU A 60 -36.73 -17.64 -8.06
N SER A 61 -35.60 -17.54 -8.78
CA SER A 61 -34.88 -18.71 -9.29
C SER A 61 -34.34 -19.60 -8.17
N ARG A 62 -33.80 -19.00 -7.10
CA ARG A 62 -33.34 -19.76 -5.92
C ARG A 62 -34.48 -20.38 -5.15
N LEU A 63 -35.60 -19.70 -5.00
CA LEU A 63 -36.81 -20.24 -4.38
C LEU A 63 -37.40 -21.41 -5.17
N ALA A 64 -37.45 -21.31 -6.50
CA ALA A 64 -37.86 -22.38 -7.38
C ALA A 64 -36.92 -23.60 -7.28
N SER A 65 -35.60 -23.36 -7.24
CA SER A 65 -34.63 -24.44 -7.03
C SER A 65 -34.76 -25.09 -5.66
N TYR A 66 -35.02 -24.29 -4.62
CA TYR A 66 -35.25 -24.82 -3.27
C TYR A 66 -36.56 -25.64 -3.18
N ALA A 67 -37.65 -25.15 -3.79
CA ALA A 67 -38.91 -25.88 -3.85
C ALA A 67 -38.74 -27.23 -4.57
N SER A 68 -38.06 -27.24 -5.74
CA SER A 68 -37.76 -28.45 -6.49
C SER A 68 -36.87 -29.42 -5.70
N PHE A 69 -35.92 -28.91 -4.95
CA PHE A 69 -35.08 -29.73 -4.06
C PHE A 69 -35.91 -30.30 -2.88
N SER A 70 -36.80 -29.50 -2.29
CA SER A 70 -37.72 -29.93 -1.22
C SER A 70 -38.66 -31.02 -1.69
N ASP A 71 -39.21 -30.88 -2.91
CA ASP A 71 -40.09 -31.89 -3.50
C ASP A 71 -39.35 -33.21 -3.78
N ARG A 72 -38.09 -33.14 -4.26
CA ARG A 72 -37.22 -34.33 -4.44
C ARG A 72 -36.93 -35.01 -3.11
N VAL A 73 -36.62 -34.24 -2.06
CA VAL A 73 -36.41 -34.79 -0.71
C VAL A 73 -37.71 -35.41 -0.18
N GLY A 74 -38.87 -34.74 -0.36
CA GLY A 74 -40.16 -35.26 -0.03
C GLY A 74 -40.48 -36.58 -0.75
N GLY A 75 -40.19 -36.63 -2.05
CA GLY A 75 -40.36 -37.85 -2.87
C GLY A 75 -39.45 -39.00 -2.39
N LEU A 76 -38.19 -38.72 -2.05
CA LEU A 76 -37.30 -39.73 -1.47
C LEU A 76 -37.78 -40.22 -0.11
N PHE A 77 -38.33 -39.35 0.74
CA PHE A 77 -38.94 -39.76 2.02
C PHE A 77 -40.16 -40.67 1.83
N VAL A 78 -41.03 -40.40 0.87
CA VAL A 78 -42.15 -41.24 0.51
C VAL A 78 -41.67 -42.61 0.00
N GLU A 79 -40.66 -42.63 -0.86
CA GLU A 79 -40.08 -43.88 -1.38
C GLU A 79 -39.40 -44.71 -0.29
N VAL A 80 -38.66 -44.06 0.61
CA VAL A 80 -38.06 -44.74 1.78
C VAL A 80 -39.14 -45.28 2.72
N ASN A 81 -40.20 -44.51 3.00
CA ASN A 81 -41.31 -44.99 3.83
C ASN A 81 -42.08 -46.13 3.16
N ALA A 82 -42.28 -46.12 1.84
CA ALA A 82 -42.89 -47.21 1.10
C ALA A 82 -42.05 -48.49 1.18
N LYS A 83 -40.71 -48.37 0.99
CA LYS A 83 -39.80 -49.52 1.15
C LYS A 83 -39.73 -50.01 2.60
N LEU A 84 -39.81 -49.14 3.59
CA LEU A 84 -39.93 -49.52 5.00
C LEU A 84 -41.25 -50.24 5.31
N ALA A 85 -42.37 -49.81 4.73
CA ALA A 85 -43.69 -50.48 4.86
C ALA A 85 -43.66 -51.84 4.20
N ASP A 86 -43.04 -51.98 3.00
CA ASP A 86 -42.84 -53.26 2.33
C ASP A 86 -42.00 -54.26 3.15
N LEU A 87 -40.89 -53.76 3.76
CA LEU A 87 -40.04 -54.52 4.65
C LEU A 87 -40.79 -54.90 5.94
N SER A 88 -41.61 -54.02 6.52
CA SER A 88 -42.45 -54.35 7.70
C SER A 88 -43.56 -55.35 7.39
N SER A 89 -44.10 -55.30 6.16
CA SER A 89 -45.09 -56.29 5.72
C SER A 89 -44.49 -57.65 5.41
N SER A 90 -43.22 -57.68 4.92
CA SER A 90 -42.50 -58.95 4.66
C SER A 90 -42.05 -59.65 5.94
N THR A 91 -41.91 -58.94 7.07
CA THR A 91 -41.49 -59.47 8.38
C THR A 91 -42.69 -60.01 9.18
N SER A 92 -43.97 -59.90 8.75
CA SER A 92 -45.14 -60.29 9.44
C SER A 92 -45.72 -61.66 9.00
N VAL A 93 -44.94 -62.52 8.36
CA VAL A 93 -45.34 -63.89 8.02
C VAL A 93 -45.22 -64.82 9.24
N PRO A 94 -46.30 -65.57 9.65
CA PRO A 94 -46.26 -66.40 10.85
C PRO A 94 -45.34 -67.60 10.63
N ARG A 95 -44.49 -67.87 11.64
CA ARG A 95 -43.60 -69.03 11.73
C ARG A 95 -44.48 -70.35 11.77
N SER A 96 -44.44 -71.09 10.67
CA SER A 96 -44.78 -72.51 10.74
C SER A 96 -43.50 -73.31 10.60
N ALA A 97 -43.21 -74.11 11.61
CA ALA A 97 -42.05 -74.97 11.73
C ALA A 97 -41.93 -75.96 10.58
N SER A 98 -40.80 -75.98 9.90
CA SER A 98 -40.03 -77.16 9.47
C SER A 98 -38.88 -76.83 8.59
N ASP A 99 -37.79 -77.47 8.96
CA ASP A 99 -36.68 -77.95 8.17
C ASP A 99 -35.40 -77.02 8.08
N GLY A 100 -34.29 -77.65 8.57
CA GLY A 100 -32.99 -77.13 8.68
C GLY A 100 -32.33 -76.72 7.32
N GLY A 101 -32.03 -75.50 7.21
CA GLY A 101 -31.33 -74.93 6.07
C GLY A 101 -31.37 -73.42 6.01
N LYS A 102 -32.15 -72.73 6.83
CA LYS A 102 -32.44 -71.30 6.78
C LYS A 102 -31.83 -70.47 7.94
N GLU A 103 -31.03 -71.05 8.80
CA GLU A 103 -30.45 -70.30 9.93
C GLU A 103 -29.29 -69.43 9.54
N GLU A 104 -28.53 -69.73 8.47
CA GLU A 104 -27.43 -68.92 7.99
C GLU A 104 -27.91 -67.66 7.23
N GLU A 105 -28.99 -67.74 6.39
CA GLU A 105 -29.55 -66.57 5.69
C GLU A 105 -30.28 -65.61 6.67
N ALA A 106 -30.94 -66.14 7.71
CA ALA A 106 -31.58 -65.30 8.73
C ALA A 106 -30.55 -64.56 9.63
N THR A 107 -29.44 -65.20 9.95
CA THR A 107 -28.34 -64.58 10.71
C THR A 107 -27.56 -63.56 9.88
N GLU A 108 -27.43 -63.77 8.56
CA GLU A 108 -26.83 -62.82 7.62
C GLU A 108 -27.70 -61.56 7.44
N HIS A 109 -29.04 -61.72 7.36
CA HIS A 109 -29.99 -60.61 7.25
C HIS A 109 -30.07 -59.77 8.54
N VAL A 110 -30.09 -60.41 9.71
CA VAL A 110 -30.05 -59.75 11.04
C VAL A 110 -28.70 -59.03 11.25
N ALA A 111 -27.60 -59.66 10.86
CA ALA A 111 -26.28 -59.05 11.00
C ALA A 111 -26.01 -57.97 9.95
N GLY A 112 -26.55 -58.09 8.72
CA GLY A 112 -26.25 -57.16 7.61
C GLY A 112 -27.12 -55.89 7.58
N GLU A 113 -28.42 -56.00 7.96
CA GLU A 113 -29.38 -54.89 7.80
C GLU A 113 -30.06 -54.43 9.10
N GLU A 114 -30.46 -55.31 9.97
CA GLU A 114 -31.20 -54.97 11.21
C GLU A 114 -30.26 -54.36 12.27
N LEU A 115 -29.04 -54.93 12.49
CA LEU A 115 -28.09 -54.39 13.45
C LEU A 115 -27.59 -52.99 13.13
N PRO A 116 -27.23 -52.64 11.89
CA PRO A 116 -26.90 -51.24 11.52
C PRO A 116 -28.08 -50.30 11.64
N SER A 117 -29.30 -50.72 11.35
CA SER A 117 -30.53 -49.95 11.52
C SER A 117 -30.79 -49.63 12.99
N LEU A 118 -30.76 -50.63 13.86
CA LEU A 118 -30.93 -50.48 15.31
C LEU A 118 -29.78 -49.64 15.91
N ALA A 119 -28.53 -49.84 15.45
CA ALA A 119 -27.42 -49.02 15.88
C ALA A 119 -27.57 -47.52 15.51
N LYS A 120 -28.17 -47.23 14.34
CA LYS A 120 -28.51 -45.89 13.91
C LYS A 120 -29.63 -45.26 14.75
N GLU A 121 -30.66 -46.03 15.12
CA GLU A 121 -31.74 -45.57 16.00
C GLU A 121 -31.22 -45.30 17.42
N VAL A 122 -30.38 -46.19 17.97
CA VAL A 122 -29.73 -45.99 19.27
C VAL A 122 -28.85 -44.73 19.23
N ALA A 123 -28.06 -44.55 18.16
CA ALA A 123 -27.25 -43.37 18.00
C ALA A 123 -28.08 -42.07 17.90
N GLN A 124 -29.28 -42.10 17.28
CA GLN A 124 -30.20 -40.97 17.26
C GLN A 124 -30.76 -40.66 18.66
N VAL A 125 -31.21 -41.69 19.40
CA VAL A 125 -31.68 -41.51 20.77
C VAL A 125 -30.62 -41.00 21.69
N GLU A 126 -29.37 -41.51 21.58
CA GLU A 126 -28.23 -41.01 22.33
C GLU A 126 -27.88 -39.55 21.96
N SER A 127 -28.02 -39.20 20.69
CA SER A 127 -27.81 -37.79 20.24
C SER A 127 -28.86 -36.86 20.84
N VAL A 128 -30.13 -37.25 20.87
CA VAL A 128 -31.23 -36.47 21.50
C VAL A 128 -31.02 -36.38 23.01
N ARG A 129 -30.61 -37.47 23.65
CA ARG A 129 -30.30 -37.50 25.08
C ARG A 129 -29.15 -36.55 25.41
N ALA A 130 -28.03 -36.62 24.66
CA ALA A 130 -26.91 -35.75 24.83
C ALA A 130 -27.27 -34.27 24.65
N TYR A 131 -28.15 -33.99 23.68
CA TYR A 131 -28.68 -32.62 23.47
C TYR A 131 -29.48 -32.13 24.67
N ALA A 132 -30.42 -32.95 25.18
CA ALA A 132 -31.27 -32.60 26.32
C ALA A 132 -30.45 -32.42 27.61
N GLU A 133 -29.52 -33.32 27.90
CA GLU A 133 -28.61 -33.21 29.06
C GLU A 133 -27.74 -31.95 28.97
N THR A 134 -27.21 -31.64 27.78
CA THR A 134 -26.38 -30.43 27.56
C THR A 134 -27.21 -29.16 27.67
N ALA A 135 -28.43 -29.14 27.12
CA ALA A 135 -29.36 -28.02 27.20
C ALA A 135 -29.78 -27.72 28.64
N LEU A 136 -30.13 -28.75 29.43
CA LEU A 136 -30.46 -28.60 30.85
C LEU A 136 -29.27 -28.08 31.66
N LYS A 137 -28.07 -28.63 31.42
CA LYS A 137 -26.84 -28.17 32.09
C LYS A 137 -26.52 -26.71 31.77
N LEU A 138 -26.66 -26.29 30.51
CA LEU A 138 -26.49 -24.89 30.10
C LEU A 138 -27.56 -23.97 30.69
N ASP A 139 -28.80 -24.42 30.75
CA ASP A 139 -29.90 -23.63 31.32
C ASP A 139 -29.71 -23.40 32.82
N THR A 140 -29.30 -24.45 33.57
CA THR A 140 -28.99 -24.31 35.01
C THR A 140 -27.84 -23.34 35.24
N LEU A 141 -26.74 -23.45 34.49
CA LEU A 141 -25.60 -22.56 34.63
C LEU A 141 -25.98 -21.12 34.29
N VAL A 142 -26.74 -20.90 33.22
CA VAL A 142 -27.18 -19.54 32.84
C VAL A 142 -28.17 -18.98 33.88
N GLY A 143 -29.06 -19.82 34.46
CA GLY A 143 -29.91 -19.42 35.56
C GLY A 143 -29.11 -18.95 36.78
N GLU A 144 -28.08 -19.68 37.19
CA GLU A 144 -27.15 -19.29 38.27
C GLU A 144 -26.46 -17.96 37.99
N ILE A 145 -26.06 -17.70 36.73
CA ILE A 145 -25.45 -16.43 36.32
C ILE A 145 -26.46 -15.29 36.43
N GLU A 146 -27.68 -15.48 35.90
CA GLU A 146 -28.75 -14.46 35.97
C GLU A 146 -29.13 -14.15 37.39
N ASP A 147 -29.26 -15.16 38.27
CA ASP A 147 -29.56 -14.98 39.71
C ASP A 147 -28.44 -14.26 40.44
N ALA A 148 -27.19 -14.57 40.15
CA ALA A 148 -26.04 -13.86 40.71
C ALA A 148 -26.00 -12.38 40.28
N VAL A 149 -26.28 -12.10 39.01
CA VAL A 149 -26.36 -10.72 38.48
C VAL A 149 -27.50 -9.96 39.13
N MET A 150 -28.69 -10.52 39.23
CA MET A 150 -29.87 -9.90 39.86
C MET A 150 -29.62 -9.70 41.36
N SER A 151 -28.96 -10.62 42.03
CA SER A 151 -28.59 -10.46 43.46
C SER A 151 -27.60 -9.33 43.66
N SER A 152 -26.67 -9.14 42.70
CA SER A 152 -25.71 -8.04 42.73
C SER A 152 -26.39 -6.67 42.54
N LEU A 153 -27.37 -6.56 41.65
CA LEU A 153 -28.14 -5.35 41.38
C LEU A 153 -29.05 -4.96 42.58
N ASN A 154 -29.72 -5.88 43.17
CA ASN A 154 -30.66 -5.66 44.26
C ASN A 154 -29.96 -5.23 45.56
N LYS A 155 -28.74 -5.68 45.79
CA LYS A 155 -27.95 -5.32 46.99
C LYS A 155 -27.33 -3.93 46.91
N ASN A 156 -27.08 -3.41 45.73
CA ASN A 156 -26.61 -2.00 45.57
C ASN A 156 -27.66 -0.95 46.03
N LEU A 157 -28.90 -1.34 46.14
CA LEU A 157 -30.00 -0.49 46.71
C LEU A 157 -30.04 -0.49 48.21
N ARG A 158 -29.30 -1.34 48.90
CA ARG A 158 -29.30 -1.43 50.38
C ARG A 158 -27.83 -1.33 50.86
N THR A 159 -27.46 -0.20 51.33
CA THR A 159 -26.21 0.15 51.97
C THR A 159 -25.73 -0.86 52.98
N SER A 160 -24.86 -1.78 52.62
CA SER A 160 -23.95 -2.46 53.57
C SER A 160 -22.81 -3.14 52.81
N ARG A 161 -21.60 -2.66 53.01
CA ARG A 161 -20.32 -3.27 52.67
C ARG A 161 -20.23 -4.66 53.33
N SER A 162 -20.45 -5.73 52.61
CA SER A 162 -20.18 -7.08 53.15
C SER A 162 -19.40 -7.92 52.15
N SER A 163 -18.43 -8.67 52.68
CA SER A 163 -17.54 -9.60 52.01
C SER A 163 -18.25 -10.62 51.09
N GLY A 164 -19.54 -10.85 51.31
CA GLY A 164 -20.35 -11.75 50.52
C GLY A 164 -20.64 -11.28 49.08
N PHE A 165 -20.33 -10.05 48.74
CA PHE A 165 -20.57 -9.53 47.39
C PHE A 165 -19.48 -9.94 46.37
N GLU A 166 -18.22 -9.91 46.80
CA GLU A 166 -17.09 -10.42 45.99
C GLU A 166 -17.23 -11.91 45.69
N GLU A 167 -17.68 -12.70 46.68
CA GLU A 167 -17.88 -14.12 46.51
C GLU A 167 -18.97 -14.45 45.44
N VAL A 168 -20.08 -13.72 45.45
CA VAL A 168 -21.16 -13.92 44.45
C VAL A 168 -20.69 -13.53 43.05
N ARG A 169 -19.89 -12.48 42.91
CA ARG A 169 -19.30 -12.06 41.62
C ARG A 169 -18.28 -13.06 41.10
N LEU A 170 -17.38 -13.54 41.97
CA LEU A 170 -16.39 -14.57 41.62
C LEU A 170 -17.09 -15.88 41.22
N HIS A 171 -18.16 -16.24 41.92
CA HIS A 171 -19.00 -17.39 41.54
C HIS A 171 -19.59 -17.21 40.13
N ALA A 172 -20.20 -16.08 39.85
CA ALA A 172 -20.75 -15.76 38.53
C ALA A 172 -19.69 -15.85 37.40
N ILE A 173 -18.47 -15.32 37.64
CA ILE A 173 -17.37 -15.40 36.68
C ILE A 173 -16.91 -16.85 36.45
N LYS A 174 -16.84 -17.66 37.52
CA LYS A 174 -16.48 -19.07 37.43
C LYS A 174 -17.54 -19.85 36.63
N THR A 175 -18.84 -19.59 36.90
CA THR A 175 -19.95 -20.20 36.17
C THR A 175 -19.95 -19.78 34.69
N LEU A 176 -19.65 -18.52 34.40
CA LEU A 176 -19.47 -18.04 33.03
C LEU A 176 -18.31 -18.73 32.28
N LYS A 177 -17.16 -18.95 32.95
CA LYS A 177 -16.04 -19.71 32.37
C LYS A 177 -16.43 -21.15 32.02
N THR A 178 -17.12 -21.87 32.96
CA THR A 178 -17.57 -23.24 32.71
C THR A 178 -18.62 -23.29 31.60
N THR A 179 -19.51 -22.31 31.52
CA THR A 179 -20.49 -22.17 30.43
C THR A 179 -19.80 -22.02 29.08
N GLU A 180 -18.79 -21.16 28.97
CA GLU A 180 -18.05 -20.93 27.74
C GLU A 180 -17.25 -22.18 27.31
N GLU A 181 -16.61 -22.89 28.25
CA GLU A 181 -15.91 -24.15 27.97
C GLU A 181 -16.87 -25.21 27.37
N ILE A 182 -18.09 -25.31 27.90
CA ILE A 182 -19.12 -26.19 27.35
C ILE A 182 -19.56 -25.73 25.96
N LEU A 183 -19.79 -24.43 25.77
CA LEU A 183 -20.16 -23.86 24.45
C LEU A 183 -19.09 -24.10 23.39
N ILE A 184 -17.81 -23.96 23.74
CA ILE A 184 -16.66 -24.24 22.84
C ILE A 184 -16.68 -25.74 22.46
N SER A 185 -16.89 -26.63 23.45
CA SER A 185 -16.92 -28.06 23.20
C SER A 185 -18.12 -28.48 22.32
N VAL A 186 -19.28 -27.87 22.56
CA VAL A 186 -20.52 -28.08 21.78
C VAL A 186 -20.37 -27.57 20.36
N ALA A 187 -19.85 -26.37 20.16
CA ALA A 187 -19.64 -25.80 18.83
C ALA A 187 -18.68 -26.66 17.96
N ARG A 188 -17.66 -27.27 18.59
CA ARG A 188 -16.70 -28.16 17.88
C ARG A 188 -17.29 -29.55 17.59
N ARG A 189 -18.00 -30.15 18.57
CA ARG A 189 -18.48 -31.55 18.44
C ARG A 189 -19.81 -31.65 17.72
N HIS A 190 -20.68 -30.65 17.88
CA HIS A 190 -22.08 -30.67 17.40
C HIS A 190 -22.46 -29.38 16.65
N PRO A 191 -21.90 -29.12 15.45
CA PRO A 191 -22.17 -27.88 14.69
C PRO A 191 -23.64 -27.70 14.31
N ARG A 192 -24.45 -28.78 14.36
CA ARG A 192 -25.90 -28.74 14.13
C ARG A 192 -26.70 -28.11 15.28
N TRP A 193 -26.11 -27.92 16.46
CA TRP A 193 -26.77 -27.32 17.64
C TRP A 193 -26.60 -25.78 17.70
N ALA A 194 -26.38 -25.15 16.55
CA ALA A 194 -26.14 -23.71 16.45
C ALA A 194 -27.24 -22.86 17.09
N ARG A 195 -28.51 -23.29 17.04
CA ARG A 195 -29.62 -22.59 17.70
C ARG A 195 -29.53 -22.61 19.24
N LEU A 196 -29.10 -23.71 19.83
CA LEU A 196 -28.88 -23.79 21.27
C LEU A 196 -27.74 -22.87 21.68
N VAL A 197 -26.63 -22.92 20.93
CA VAL A 197 -25.45 -22.04 21.17
C VAL A 197 -25.88 -20.58 21.09
N SER A 198 -26.60 -20.18 20.05
CA SER A 198 -27.05 -18.80 19.84
C SER A 198 -28.02 -18.34 20.97
N ALA A 199 -28.94 -19.19 21.42
CA ALA A 199 -29.88 -18.87 22.50
C ALA A 199 -29.14 -18.64 23.85
N VAL A 200 -28.16 -19.50 24.16
CA VAL A 200 -27.31 -19.35 25.34
C VAL A 200 -26.42 -18.13 25.23
N ASP A 201 -25.83 -17.90 24.06
CA ASP A 201 -25.00 -16.71 23.78
C ASP A 201 -25.76 -15.42 24.06
N HIS A 202 -26.98 -15.30 23.57
CA HIS A 202 -27.81 -14.11 23.80
C HIS A 202 -28.05 -13.83 25.29
N ARG A 203 -28.33 -14.85 26.09
CA ARG A 203 -28.56 -14.72 27.54
C ARG A 203 -27.26 -14.34 28.27
N VAL A 204 -26.15 -14.98 27.93
CA VAL A 204 -24.83 -14.69 28.50
C VAL A 204 -24.34 -13.29 28.10
N ASP A 205 -24.55 -12.85 26.86
CA ASP A 205 -24.21 -11.49 26.43
C ASP A 205 -25.01 -10.44 27.21
N ARG A 206 -26.28 -10.68 27.50
CA ARG A 206 -27.12 -9.84 28.34
C ARG A 206 -26.58 -9.75 29.78
N ALA A 207 -26.16 -10.86 30.36
CA ALA A 207 -25.57 -10.91 31.68
C ALA A 207 -24.23 -10.13 31.73
N LEU A 208 -23.35 -10.33 30.74
CA LEU A 208 -22.09 -9.60 30.62
C LEU A 208 -22.30 -8.09 30.42
N ALA A 209 -23.31 -7.69 29.65
CA ALA A 209 -23.67 -6.27 29.45
C ALA A 209 -24.09 -5.57 30.74
N MET A 210 -24.62 -6.32 31.73
CA MET A 210 -24.95 -5.78 33.05
C MET A 210 -23.76 -5.82 34.02
N MET A 211 -22.95 -6.88 34.00
CA MET A 211 -21.80 -7.04 34.91
C MET A 211 -20.64 -6.13 34.60
N ARG A 212 -20.34 -5.87 33.33
CA ARG A 212 -19.21 -5.01 32.93
C ARG A 212 -19.28 -3.59 33.48
N PRO A 213 -20.35 -2.81 33.25
CA PRO A 213 -20.46 -1.44 33.81
C PRO A 213 -20.35 -1.39 35.32
N GLN A 214 -20.90 -2.41 36.01
CA GLN A 214 -20.86 -2.48 37.48
C GLN A 214 -19.41 -2.74 37.96
N ALA A 215 -18.69 -3.68 37.37
CA ALA A 215 -17.30 -3.96 37.71
C ALA A 215 -16.40 -2.73 37.47
N ILE A 216 -16.63 -1.99 36.39
CA ILE A 216 -15.93 -0.73 36.09
C ILE A 216 -16.26 0.33 37.16
N ALA A 217 -17.53 0.47 37.55
CA ALA A 217 -17.93 1.46 38.54
C ALA A 217 -17.32 1.17 39.92
N ASP A 218 -17.28 -0.09 40.34
CA ASP A 218 -16.65 -0.53 41.59
C ASP A 218 -15.14 -0.26 41.60
N TYR A 219 -14.48 -0.56 40.46
CA TYR A 219 -13.05 -0.28 40.30
C TYR A 219 -12.74 1.22 40.36
N ARG A 220 -13.54 2.06 39.67
CA ARG A 220 -13.45 3.54 39.76
C ARG A 220 -13.64 4.08 41.19
N ALA A 221 -14.62 3.53 41.89
CA ALA A 221 -14.88 3.91 43.30
C ALA A 221 -13.68 3.57 44.18
N LEU A 222 -13.07 2.41 43.98
CA LEU A 222 -11.87 2.02 44.70
C LEU A 222 -10.68 2.91 44.35
N LEU A 223 -10.43 3.21 43.08
CA LEU A 223 -9.36 4.13 42.68
C LEU A 223 -9.54 5.52 43.33
N SER A 224 -10.76 6.03 43.32
CA SER A 224 -11.07 7.30 43.99
C SER A 224 -10.82 7.24 45.51
N SER A 225 -11.13 6.11 46.17
CA SER A 225 -10.85 5.93 47.60
C SER A 225 -9.36 5.85 47.95
N LEU A 226 -8.55 5.37 46.99
CA LEU A 226 -7.10 5.33 47.08
C LEU A 226 -6.44 6.69 46.76
N GLY A 227 -7.22 7.70 46.36
CA GLY A 227 -6.71 9.04 46.01
C GLY A 227 -6.05 9.08 44.65
N TRP A 228 -6.41 8.18 43.72
CA TRP A 228 -5.95 8.24 42.35
C TRP A 228 -6.83 9.19 41.52
N PRO A 229 -6.29 10.04 40.64
CA PRO A 229 -4.87 10.25 40.34
C PRO A 229 -4.17 11.17 41.36
N PRO A 230 -2.85 11.09 41.51
CA PRO A 230 -2.07 11.99 42.33
C PRO A 230 -2.15 13.42 41.78
N GLN A 231 -1.91 14.41 42.63
CA GLN A 231 -1.97 15.81 42.21
C GLN A 231 -0.81 16.16 41.27
N LEU A 232 -1.13 16.52 40.03
CA LEU A 232 -0.16 16.87 39.00
C LEU A 232 0.67 18.14 39.30
N SER A 233 0.21 18.99 40.18
CA SER A 233 0.93 20.20 40.63
C SER A 233 2.29 19.90 41.26
N THR A 234 2.46 18.75 41.88
CA THR A 234 3.73 18.33 42.47
C THR A 234 4.74 17.85 41.44
N LEU A 235 4.28 17.39 40.29
CA LEU A 235 5.12 16.93 39.15
C LEU A 235 5.73 18.12 38.37
N THR A 236 5.09 19.28 38.38
CA THR A 236 5.55 20.49 37.64
C THR A 236 6.52 21.37 38.40
N SER A 237 6.58 21.26 39.74
CA SER A 237 7.36 22.13 40.63
C SER A 237 8.67 21.53 41.13
N ALA A 238 9.07 20.33 40.70
CA ALA A 238 10.36 19.78 41.05
C ALA A 238 11.48 20.56 40.32
N SER A 239 11.97 21.59 40.97
CA SER A 239 13.23 22.26 40.65
C SER A 239 14.37 21.25 40.69
N LEU A 240 15.34 21.44 39.81
CA LEU A 240 16.49 20.60 39.50
C LEU A 240 17.45 20.27 40.68
N ASP A 241 17.18 20.71 41.92
CA ASP A 241 18.15 20.73 43.02
C ASP A 241 17.66 20.19 44.36
N SER A 242 16.73 19.29 44.44
CA SER A 242 16.46 18.60 45.71
C SER A 242 16.20 17.12 45.50
N LYS A 243 16.94 16.30 46.23
CA LYS A 243 16.71 14.86 46.44
C LYS A 243 15.20 14.66 46.59
N SER A 244 14.59 14.05 45.58
CA SER A 244 13.16 13.84 45.51
C SER A 244 12.73 13.05 46.74
N GLU A 245 12.01 13.69 47.65
CA GLU A 245 11.04 12.96 48.45
C GLU A 245 10.08 12.35 47.43
N ASN A 246 10.18 11.04 47.22
CA ASN A 246 9.26 10.26 46.44
C ASN A 246 7.86 10.59 47.00
N VAL A 247 7.06 11.38 46.25
CA VAL A 247 5.63 11.47 46.51
C VAL A 247 5.11 10.06 46.31
N GLN A 248 4.94 9.35 47.41
CA GLN A 248 4.54 7.94 47.40
C GLN A 248 3.16 7.89 46.74
N ASN A 249 3.12 7.28 45.54
CA ASN A 249 1.87 7.08 44.84
C ASN A 249 0.98 6.13 45.68
N PRO A 250 -0.27 6.51 46.00
CA PRO A 250 -1.18 5.68 46.78
C PRO A 250 -1.34 4.24 46.25
N LEU A 251 -1.26 4.05 44.96
CA LEU A 251 -1.32 2.73 44.31
C LEU A 251 -0.15 1.81 44.67
N PHE A 252 1.04 2.36 44.93
CA PHE A 252 2.24 1.58 45.28
C PHE A 252 2.45 1.43 46.77
N THR A 253 1.74 2.19 47.58
CA THR A 253 1.82 2.17 49.05
C THR A 253 0.68 1.40 49.73
N MET A 254 -0.26 0.85 48.92
CA MET A 254 -1.39 0.11 49.50
C MET A 254 -0.95 -1.23 50.12
N GLU A 255 -1.43 -1.50 51.34
CA GLU A 255 -1.17 -2.70 52.12
C GLU A 255 -2.45 -3.35 52.64
N GLY A 256 -2.37 -4.62 53.03
CA GLY A 256 -3.43 -5.35 53.69
C GLY A 256 -4.70 -5.53 52.84
N SER A 257 -5.87 -5.17 53.45
CA SER A 257 -7.18 -5.41 52.83
C SER A 257 -7.43 -4.59 51.57
N LEU A 258 -6.86 -3.39 51.47
CA LEU A 258 -7.01 -2.54 50.29
C LEU A 258 -6.29 -3.10 49.09
N LYS A 259 -5.11 -3.65 49.28
CA LYS A 259 -4.35 -4.36 48.20
C LYS A 259 -5.12 -5.56 47.74
N SER A 260 -5.67 -6.36 48.63
CA SER A 260 -6.49 -7.53 48.28
C SER A 260 -7.73 -7.13 47.47
N GLN A 261 -8.45 -6.07 47.88
CA GLN A 261 -9.59 -5.55 47.15
C GLN A 261 -9.21 -5.02 45.76
N TYR A 262 -8.05 -4.33 45.67
CA TYR A 262 -7.55 -3.86 44.38
C TYR A 262 -7.25 -5.02 43.42
N CYS A 263 -6.48 -6.00 43.89
CA CYS A 263 -6.16 -7.20 43.11
C CYS A 263 -7.43 -7.96 42.70
N GLY A 264 -8.41 -8.12 43.59
CA GLY A 264 -9.68 -8.79 43.29
C GLY A 264 -10.53 -8.08 42.23
N ASN A 265 -10.66 -6.73 42.33
CA ASN A 265 -11.38 -5.98 41.30
C ASN A 265 -10.64 -5.96 39.95
N PHE A 266 -9.33 -5.82 39.95
CA PHE A 266 -8.49 -5.88 38.74
C PHE A 266 -8.63 -7.25 38.05
N HIS A 267 -8.48 -8.35 38.82
CA HIS A 267 -8.65 -9.71 38.32
C HIS A 267 -10.07 -9.97 37.76
N THR A 268 -11.08 -9.40 38.42
CA THR A 268 -12.47 -9.47 37.93
C THR A 268 -12.63 -8.84 36.54
N LEU A 269 -12.11 -7.63 36.34
CA LEU A 269 -12.15 -6.94 35.04
C LEU A 269 -11.39 -7.72 33.97
N CYS A 270 -10.19 -8.17 34.26
CA CYS A 270 -9.39 -8.99 33.34
C CYS A 270 -10.08 -10.32 32.97
N SER A 271 -10.71 -10.98 33.95
CA SER A 271 -11.45 -12.22 33.72
C SER A 271 -12.69 -12.00 32.85
N LEU A 272 -13.45 -10.94 33.06
CA LEU A 272 -14.59 -10.58 32.22
C LEU A 272 -14.14 -10.22 30.79
N GLN A 273 -13.05 -9.50 30.64
CA GLN A 273 -12.50 -9.16 29.32
C GLN A 273 -12.02 -10.41 28.60
N GLY A 274 -11.28 -11.30 29.27
CA GLY A 274 -10.84 -12.58 28.70
C GLY A 274 -12.01 -13.45 28.21
N LEU A 275 -13.10 -13.51 28.98
CA LEU A 275 -14.32 -14.21 28.56
C LEU A 275 -14.94 -13.57 27.32
N GLN A 276 -15.03 -12.24 27.27
CA GLN A 276 -15.55 -11.54 26.10
C GLN A 276 -14.70 -11.78 24.83
N LEU A 277 -13.37 -11.81 24.96
CA LEU A 277 -12.45 -12.11 23.87
C LEU A 277 -12.62 -13.56 23.37
N GLN A 278 -12.68 -14.53 24.29
CA GLN A 278 -12.92 -15.94 23.95
C GLN A 278 -14.23 -16.14 23.21
N ARG A 279 -15.29 -15.47 23.65
CA ARG A 279 -16.63 -15.53 23.01
C ARG A 279 -16.59 -14.92 21.61
N LYS A 280 -16.01 -13.74 21.44
CA LYS A 280 -15.84 -13.11 20.12
C LYS A 280 -15.03 -13.99 19.18
N SER A 281 -13.92 -14.56 19.63
CA SER A 281 -13.10 -15.47 18.84
C SER A 281 -13.89 -16.71 18.40
N ARG A 282 -14.73 -17.31 19.29
CA ARG A 282 -15.60 -18.43 18.93
C ARG A 282 -16.69 -18.04 17.94
N GLN A 283 -17.31 -16.87 18.11
CA GLN A 283 -18.38 -16.37 17.23
C GLN A 283 -17.85 -16.03 15.83
N LEU A 284 -16.65 -15.45 15.73
CA LEU A 284 -15.97 -15.12 14.46
C LEU A 284 -15.37 -16.34 13.76
N GLY A 285 -14.86 -17.32 14.51
CA GLY A 285 -14.30 -18.57 13.96
C GLY A 285 -15.32 -19.47 13.26
N SER A 286 -16.62 -19.15 13.34
CA SER A 286 -17.69 -19.77 12.57
C SER A 286 -17.77 -19.26 11.11
N HIS A 287 -17.15 -18.13 10.79
CA HIS A 287 -17.01 -17.58 9.45
C HIS A 287 -15.55 -17.68 9.01
N LYS A 288 -15.31 -18.49 7.99
CA LYS A 288 -14.00 -18.85 7.41
C LYS A 288 -13.02 -17.65 7.27
N GLY A 289 -11.83 -17.83 7.87
CA GLY A 289 -10.60 -17.57 7.08
C GLY A 289 -9.75 -16.36 7.41
N GLU A 290 -10.01 -15.51 8.43
CA GLU A 290 -9.02 -14.54 8.87
C GLU A 290 -8.97 -14.49 10.40
N ASN A 291 -7.88 -15.00 10.98
CA ASN A 291 -7.52 -14.76 12.37
C ASN A 291 -7.06 -13.29 12.56
N VAL A 292 -7.95 -12.34 12.34
CA VAL A 292 -7.74 -10.99 12.84
C VAL A 292 -8.00 -11.05 14.34
N LEU A 293 -6.96 -11.24 15.10
CA LEU A 293 -6.96 -11.03 16.55
C LEU A 293 -7.26 -9.56 16.80
N PHE A 294 -8.53 -9.21 16.96
CA PHE A 294 -8.93 -7.88 17.41
C PHE A 294 -8.41 -7.67 18.84
N HIS A 295 -7.23 -7.07 18.93
CA HIS A 295 -6.73 -6.64 20.22
C HIS A 295 -7.66 -5.56 20.81
N GLN A 296 -8.15 -5.78 22.02
CA GLN A 296 -8.96 -4.80 22.76
C GLN A 296 -8.10 -4.22 23.89
N PRO A 297 -8.06 -2.89 24.09
CA PRO A 297 -7.35 -2.30 25.20
C PRO A 297 -7.80 -2.90 26.55
N LEU A 298 -6.88 -3.03 27.50
CA LEU A 298 -7.19 -3.53 28.83
C LEU A 298 -8.07 -2.51 29.59
N TRP A 299 -9.32 -2.91 29.86
CA TRP A 299 -10.29 -2.02 30.56
C TRP A 299 -9.76 -1.50 31.89
N ALA A 300 -9.06 -2.33 32.64
CA ALA A 300 -8.50 -1.92 33.92
C ALA A 300 -7.42 -0.82 33.76
N VAL A 301 -6.63 -0.88 32.69
CA VAL A 301 -5.62 0.15 32.38
C VAL A 301 -6.27 1.43 31.84
N GLU A 302 -7.28 1.31 30.97
CA GLU A 302 -8.06 2.49 30.51
C GLU A 302 -8.66 3.26 31.70
N GLU A 303 -9.21 2.54 32.70
CA GLU A 303 -9.78 3.16 33.89
C GLU A 303 -8.74 3.80 34.81
N LEU A 304 -7.48 3.39 34.75
CA LEU A 304 -6.37 4.08 35.42
C LEU A 304 -5.96 5.36 34.68
N VAL A 305 -5.96 5.33 33.34
CA VAL A 305 -5.55 6.46 32.50
C VAL A 305 -6.60 7.56 32.46
N ASN A 306 -7.90 7.22 32.40
CA ASN A 306 -8.99 8.19 32.28
C ASN A 306 -8.94 9.36 33.32
N PRO A 307 -8.74 9.12 34.63
CA PRO A 307 -8.64 10.21 35.63
C PRO A 307 -7.39 11.10 35.44
N LEU A 308 -6.26 10.50 35.02
CA LEU A 308 -5.04 11.24 34.66
C LEU A 308 -5.25 12.14 33.47
N THR A 309 -5.96 11.62 32.45
CA THR A 309 -6.33 12.39 31.25
C THR A 309 -7.14 13.62 31.62
N VAL A 310 -8.20 13.44 32.39
CA VAL A 310 -9.06 14.56 32.85
C VAL A 310 -8.25 15.58 33.66
N ALA A 311 -7.36 15.11 34.53
CA ALA A 311 -6.48 15.99 35.31
C ALA A 311 -5.48 16.74 34.41
N SER A 312 -4.92 16.09 33.40
CA SER A 312 -3.97 16.68 32.45
C SER A 312 -4.64 17.71 31.54
N GLN A 313 -5.86 17.45 31.08
CA GLN A 313 -6.62 18.35 30.20
C GLN A 313 -6.84 19.72 30.80
N ARG A 314 -6.93 19.83 32.15
CA ARG A 314 -7.03 21.13 32.85
C ARG A 314 -5.76 21.99 32.65
N HIS A 315 -4.62 21.38 32.39
CA HIS A 315 -3.37 22.07 32.05
C HIS A 315 -3.28 22.35 30.54
N PHE A 316 -3.81 21.47 29.72
CA PHE A 316 -3.73 21.57 28.24
C PHE A 316 -4.44 22.82 27.71
N THR A 317 -5.60 23.20 28.31
CA THR A 317 -6.34 24.39 27.89
C THR A 317 -5.53 25.68 28.02
N LYS A 318 -4.51 25.71 28.89
CA LYS A 318 -3.57 26.83 29.01
C LYS A 318 -2.45 26.81 27.98
N TRP A 319 -2.24 25.71 27.30
CA TRP A 319 -1.12 25.44 26.39
C TRP A 319 -1.57 25.17 24.95
N SER A 320 -2.78 25.58 24.59
CA SER A 320 -3.30 25.35 23.22
C SER A 320 -2.41 25.99 22.14
N GLU A 321 -1.75 27.11 22.44
CA GLU A 321 -0.80 27.78 21.55
C GLU A 321 0.64 27.24 21.65
N LYS A 322 0.92 26.37 22.63
CA LYS A 322 2.25 25.80 22.91
C LYS A 322 2.14 24.27 23.09
N PRO A 323 1.86 23.54 22.05
CA PRO A 323 1.60 22.10 22.13
C PRO A 323 2.78 21.30 22.69
N GLU A 324 4.02 21.83 22.65
CA GLU A 324 5.22 21.19 23.21
C GLU A 324 5.04 20.80 24.68
N PHE A 325 4.37 21.66 25.47
CA PHE A 325 4.13 21.37 26.88
C PHE A 325 3.11 20.24 27.08
N ILE A 326 2.16 20.10 26.17
CA ILE A 326 1.19 19.00 26.17
C ILE A 326 1.90 17.67 25.99
N PHE A 327 2.71 17.55 24.93
CA PHE A 327 3.51 16.36 24.64
C PHE A 327 4.51 16.05 25.76
N ALA A 328 5.18 17.09 26.29
CA ALA A 328 6.15 16.94 27.37
C ALA A 328 5.49 16.41 28.66
N LEU A 329 4.30 16.91 29.02
CA LEU A 329 3.58 16.45 30.21
C LEU A 329 3.12 15.00 30.05
N VAL A 330 2.51 14.66 28.92
CA VAL A 330 2.04 13.29 28.68
C VAL A 330 3.22 12.32 28.67
N TYR A 331 4.31 12.65 27.98
CA TYR A 331 5.53 11.82 27.97
C TYR A 331 6.10 11.65 29.38
N LYS A 332 6.17 12.73 30.19
CA LYS A 332 6.67 12.66 31.56
C LYS A 332 5.82 11.71 32.41
N ILE A 333 4.49 11.85 32.38
CA ILE A 333 3.57 10.96 33.12
C ILE A 333 3.76 9.51 32.64
N THR A 334 3.78 9.29 31.33
CA THR A 334 3.93 7.93 30.77
C THR A 334 5.21 7.27 31.26
N ARG A 335 6.35 7.97 31.14
CA ARG A 335 7.67 7.48 31.54
C ARG A 335 7.78 7.24 33.07
N ASP A 336 7.30 8.20 33.87
CA ASP A 336 7.50 8.18 35.33
C ASP A 336 6.70 7.04 36.00
N TYR A 337 5.63 6.54 35.34
CA TYR A 337 4.79 5.46 35.87
C TYR A 337 4.93 4.11 35.15
N VAL A 338 5.53 4.05 33.95
CA VAL A 338 5.53 2.83 33.12
C VAL A 338 6.14 1.62 33.84
N ASP A 339 7.28 1.78 34.50
CA ASP A 339 7.96 0.69 35.19
C ASP A 339 7.17 0.23 36.44
N SER A 340 6.70 1.17 37.25
CA SER A 340 5.91 0.88 38.44
C SER A 340 4.55 0.24 38.13
N MET A 341 3.94 0.61 36.98
CA MET A 341 2.69 -0.01 36.51
C MET A 341 2.94 -1.41 36.00
N ASP A 342 4.05 -1.64 35.28
CA ASP A 342 4.43 -2.95 34.81
C ASP A 342 4.67 -3.93 35.98
N GLU A 343 5.46 -3.52 36.99
CA GLU A 343 5.72 -4.31 38.18
C GLU A 343 4.46 -4.62 39.00
N LEU A 344 3.49 -3.70 39.06
CA LEU A 344 2.25 -3.90 39.81
C LEU A 344 1.22 -4.73 39.05
N LEU A 345 1.04 -4.47 37.75
CA LEU A 345 -0.10 -4.98 36.98
C LEU A 345 0.23 -6.26 36.20
N GLN A 346 1.46 -6.44 35.69
CA GLN A 346 1.81 -7.61 34.90
C GLN A 346 1.56 -8.93 35.63
N PRO A 347 1.93 -9.09 36.93
CA PRO A 347 1.61 -10.31 37.67
C PRO A 347 0.11 -10.60 37.75
N LEU A 348 -0.74 -9.56 37.82
CA LEU A 348 -2.19 -9.71 37.91
C LEU A 348 -2.81 -10.12 36.54
N VAL A 349 -2.25 -9.64 35.47
CA VAL A 349 -2.65 -10.02 34.09
C VAL A 349 -2.26 -11.48 33.81
N ASP A 350 -1.06 -11.89 34.26
CA ASP A 350 -0.56 -13.25 34.11
C ASP A 350 -1.41 -14.22 34.93
N GLU A 351 -1.81 -13.87 36.17
CA GLU A 351 -2.73 -14.63 37.00
C GLU A 351 -4.11 -14.78 36.35
N ALA A 352 -4.59 -13.73 35.66
CA ALA A 352 -5.85 -13.76 34.89
C ALA A 352 -5.77 -14.58 33.60
N LYS A 353 -4.58 -15.07 33.21
CA LYS A 353 -4.30 -15.84 31.99
C LYS A 353 -4.70 -15.12 30.69
N LEU A 354 -4.53 -13.81 30.65
CA LEU A 354 -4.68 -13.02 29.44
C LEU A 354 -3.40 -13.11 28.60
N ALA A 355 -3.32 -14.13 27.74
CA ALA A 355 -2.19 -14.30 26.85
C ALA A 355 -2.07 -13.16 25.83
N GLY A 356 -0.87 -12.66 25.60
CA GLY A 356 -0.56 -11.63 24.60
C GLY A 356 -0.78 -10.19 25.04
N TYR A 357 -0.98 -9.94 26.36
CA TYR A 357 -1.06 -8.59 26.92
C TYR A 357 0.20 -8.25 27.71
N SER A 358 0.83 -7.12 27.35
CA SER A 358 1.90 -6.47 28.11
C SER A 358 1.36 -5.23 28.81
N CYS A 359 1.44 -5.18 30.12
CA CYS A 359 0.95 -3.99 30.86
C CYS A 359 1.70 -2.73 30.50
N ARG A 360 2.98 -2.84 30.16
CA ARG A 360 3.80 -1.74 29.67
C ARG A 360 3.24 -1.17 28.35
N GLU A 361 2.95 -2.05 27.38
CA GLU A 361 2.37 -1.66 26.09
C GLU A 361 0.97 -1.08 26.26
N GLU A 362 0.13 -1.70 27.07
CA GLU A 362 -1.23 -1.24 27.35
C GLU A 362 -1.27 0.14 28.03
N TRP A 363 -0.38 0.37 29.00
CA TRP A 363 -0.23 1.66 29.67
C TRP A 363 0.15 2.76 28.67
N VAL A 364 1.19 2.50 27.88
CA VAL A 364 1.68 3.43 26.85
C VAL A 364 0.61 3.68 25.79
N SER A 365 -0.03 2.64 25.28
CA SER A 365 -1.09 2.73 24.28
C SER A 365 -2.29 3.54 24.79
N ALA A 366 -2.73 3.32 26.03
CA ALA A 366 -3.83 4.08 26.63
C ALA A 366 -3.50 5.57 26.79
N MET A 367 -2.27 5.91 27.21
CA MET A 367 -1.80 7.29 27.30
C MET A 367 -1.73 7.98 25.94
N VAL A 368 -1.21 7.30 24.93
CA VAL A 368 -1.13 7.81 23.55
C VAL A 368 -2.53 8.00 22.96
N SER A 369 -3.42 7.02 23.11
CA SER A 369 -4.80 7.10 22.63
C SER A 369 -5.57 8.27 23.27
N SER A 370 -5.34 8.50 24.56
CA SER A 370 -5.90 9.63 25.30
C SER A 370 -5.42 10.98 24.75
N LEU A 371 -4.11 11.08 24.45
CA LEU A 371 -3.53 12.28 23.81
C LEU A 371 -4.10 12.46 22.40
N SER A 372 -4.13 11.42 21.60
CA SER A 372 -4.66 11.45 20.22
C SER A 372 -6.10 11.94 20.19
N LEU A 373 -6.95 11.46 21.11
CA LEU A 373 -8.33 11.91 21.21
C LEU A 373 -8.44 13.41 21.56
N TYR A 374 -7.56 13.92 22.42
CA TYR A 374 -7.49 15.35 22.75
C TYR A 374 -7.03 16.17 21.53
N LEU A 375 -5.98 15.72 20.85
CA LEU A 375 -5.48 16.37 19.63
C LEU A 375 -6.58 16.49 18.57
N VAL A 376 -7.33 15.41 18.31
CA VAL A 376 -8.45 15.38 17.34
C VAL A 376 -9.55 16.37 17.71
N LYS A 377 -9.90 16.46 19.00
CA LYS A 377 -11.04 17.27 19.43
C LYS A 377 -10.72 18.74 19.57
N GLU A 378 -9.53 19.07 20.07
CA GLU A 378 -9.23 20.44 20.52
C GLU A 378 -8.12 21.10 19.71
N ILE A 379 -7.06 20.37 19.34
CA ILE A 379 -5.86 20.98 18.73
C ILE A 379 -5.97 21.06 17.22
N PHE A 380 -6.21 19.93 16.52
CA PHE A 380 -6.28 19.91 15.06
C PHE A 380 -7.32 20.87 14.47
N PRO A 381 -8.54 21.04 15.06
CA PRO A 381 -9.51 22.00 14.55
C PRO A 381 -9.02 23.44 14.55
N ILE A 382 -8.20 23.83 15.56
CA ILE A 382 -7.60 25.17 15.64
C ILE A 382 -6.63 25.40 14.49
N TYR A 383 -5.71 24.45 14.24
CA TYR A 383 -4.71 24.54 13.19
C TYR A 383 -5.33 24.50 11.78
N VAL A 384 -6.34 23.64 11.57
CA VAL A 384 -7.10 23.60 10.31
C VAL A 384 -7.88 24.90 10.10
N GLY A 385 -8.47 25.46 11.16
CA GLY A 385 -9.13 26.77 11.11
C GLY A 385 -8.17 27.88 10.69
N GLN A 386 -6.98 27.94 11.29
CA GLN A 386 -5.95 28.93 10.93
C GLN A 386 -5.50 28.81 9.46
N LEU A 387 -5.37 27.58 8.93
CA LEU A 387 -5.02 27.34 7.53
C LEU A 387 -6.12 27.80 6.57
N ASN A 388 -7.39 27.62 6.95
CA ASN A 388 -8.54 28.00 6.12
C ASN A 388 -8.86 29.51 6.16
N GLU A 389 -8.65 30.17 7.31
CA GLU A 389 -8.94 31.59 7.51
C GLU A 389 -7.81 32.50 7.00
N ALA A 390 -6.61 31.99 6.77
CA ALA A 390 -5.45 32.75 6.32
C ALA A 390 -5.59 33.17 4.84
N ASN A 391 -6.15 34.33 4.59
CA ASN A 391 -6.31 34.92 3.25
C ASN A 391 -5.04 35.65 2.75
N GLU A 392 -4.15 36.05 3.65
CA GLU A 392 -2.88 36.69 3.32
C GLU A 392 -1.75 35.66 3.21
N THR A 393 -0.87 35.84 2.22
CA THR A 393 0.24 34.92 1.92
C THR A 393 1.16 34.68 3.12
N ASP A 394 1.44 35.71 3.92
CA ASP A 394 2.34 35.63 5.06
C ASP A 394 1.73 34.86 6.23
N LEU A 395 0.44 35.10 6.54
CA LEU A 395 -0.28 34.37 7.58
C LEU A 395 -0.47 32.88 7.22
N ARG A 396 -0.69 32.61 5.93
CA ARG A 396 -0.79 31.23 5.44
C ARG A 396 0.55 30.50 5.55
N SER A 397 1.67 31.18 5.30
CA SER A 397 2.99 30.59 5.49
C SER A 397 3.26 30.28 6.95
N GLU A 398 2.91 31.16 7.87
CA GLU A 398 3.06 30.94 9.32
C GLU A 398 2.18 29.79 9.83
N ALA A 399 0.94 29.69 9.35
CA ALA A 399 0.04 28.58 9.67
C ALA A 399 0.58 27.22 9.17
N LYS A 400 1.17 27.18 7.96
CA LYS A 400 1.84 25.97 7.43
C LYS A 400 3.03 25.56 8.29
N VAL A 401 3.88 26.49 8.70
CA VAL A 401 5.03 26.20 9.58
C VAL A 401 4.54 25.67 10.94
N SER A 402 3.49 26.26 11.49
CA SER A 402 2.90 25.81 12.76
C SER A 402 2.32 24.39 12.64
N TRP A 403 1.66 24.07 11.53
CA TRP A 403 1.17 22.72 11.25
C TRP A 403 2.31 21.69 11.19
N LEU A 404 3.36 21.98 10.42
CA LEU A 404 4.52 21.08 10.32
C LEU A 404 5.23 20.91 11.65
N HIS A 405 5.31 21.97 12.46
CA HIS A 405 5.87 21.88 13.80
C HIS A 405 5.04 20.95 14.71
N LEU A 406 3.71 21.00 14.64
CA LEU A 406 2.84 20.05 15.36
C LEU A 406 3.14 18.61 14.96
N ILE A 407 3.26 18.35 13.64
CA ILE A 407 3.60 17.01 13.14
C ILE A 407 5.00 16.56 13.62
N ASP A 408 6.00 17.43 13.62
CA ASP A 408 7.34 17.13 14.14
C ASP A 408 7.33 16.79 15.62
N LEU A 409 6.49 17.46 16.40
CA LEU A 409 6.28 17.12 17.82
C LEU A 409 5.66 15.73 17.99
N MET A 410 4.65 15.39 17.18
CA MET A 410 4.03 14.06 17.18
C MET A 410 5.05 12.97 16.83
N ILE A 411 5.81 13.14 15.74
CA ILE A 411 6.86 12.19 15.34
C ILE A 411 7.92 12.02 16.45
N SER A 412 8.35 13.13 17.05
CA SER A 412 9.36 13.10 18.12
C SER A 412 8.82 12.44 19.39
N PHE A 413 7.55 12.67 19.72
CA PHE A 413 6.86 12.04 20.83
C PHE A 413 6.74 10.54 20.61
N ASP A 414 6.27 10.11 19.44
CA ASP A 414 6.10 8.69 19.10
C ASP A 414 7.43 7.92 19.20
N LYS A 415 8.52 8.47 18.66
CA LYS A 415 9.86 7.85 18.78
C LYS A 415 10.29 7.66 20.24
N ARG A 416 10.02 8.67 21.11
CA ARG A 416 10.35 8.58 22.55
C ARG A 416 9.48 7.56 23.26
N VAL A 417 8.19 7.51 22.94
CA VAL A 417 7.23 6.60 23.58
C VAL A 417 7.51 5.14 23.13
N GLN A 418 7.81 4.92 21.86
CA GLN A 418 8.20 3.63 21.34
C GLN A 418 9.48 3.10 22.01
N SER A 419 10.43 3.98 22.35
CA SER A 419 11.63 3.57 23.09
C SER A 419 11.33 3.04 24.49
N LEU A 420 10.28 3.52 25.17
CA LEU A 420 9.86 3.01 26.48
C LEU A 420 9.35 1.56 26.41
N VAL A 421 8.74 1.19 25.30
CA VAL A 421 8.21 -0.16 25.07
C VAL A 421 9.30 -1.11 24.58
N SER A 422 10.20 -0.64 23.70
CA SER A 422 11.29 -1.46 23.13
C SER A 422 12.28 -1.95 24.17
N GLN A 423 12.43 -1.26 25.30
CA GLN A 423 13.31 -1.69 26.40
C GLN A 423 12.90 -3.01 27.05
N SER A 424 11.63 -3.43 26.90
CA SER A 424 11.14 -4.69 27.50
C SER A 424 11.51 -5.95 26.70
N GLY A 425 12.06 -5.83 25.49
CA GLY A 425 12.46 -6.97 24.64
C GLY A 425 11.32 -7.85 24.13
N ILE A 426 10.07 -7.51 24.45
CA ILE A 426 8.85 -8.29 24.12
C ILE A 426 8.26 -7.85 22.79
N LEU A 427 8.61 -6.66 22.28
CA LEU A 427 8.17 -6.22 20.95
C LEU A 427 8.76 -7.14 19.87
N SER A 428 7.97 -8.10 19.47
CA SER A 428 8.07 -8.64 18.12
C SER A 428 7.80 -7.48 17.16
N LEU A 429 8.85 -6.86 16.64
CA LEU A 429 8.83 -5.70 15.73
C LEU A 429 8.13 -5.98 14.39
N GLN A 430 7.42 -7.10 14.26
CA GLN A 430 6.90 -7.63 13.00
C GLN A 430 5.38 -7.52 12.83
N GLU A 431 4.65 -6.97 13.80
CA GLU A 431 3.21 -6.76 13.59
C GLU A 431 2.89 -5.26 13.54
N ASP A 432 2.61 -4.76 12.35
CA ASP A 432 2.16 -3.37 12.08
C ASP A 432 1.01 -2.90 12.99
N GLY A 433 0.18 -3.83 13.47
CA GLY A 433 -0.91 -3.54 14.41
C GLY A 433 -0.46 -2.99 15.77
N ASN A 434 0.71 -3.37 16.27
CA ASN A 434 1.23 -2.89 17.54
C ASN A 434 1.79 -1.45 17.45
N LEU A 435 2.44 -1.11 16.33
CA LEU A 435 2.92 0.24 16.09
C LEU A 435 1.77 1.24 15.95
N LEU A 436 0.67 0.84 15.31
CA LEU A 436 -0.52 1.66 15.15
C LEU A 436 -1.11 2.09 16.51
N ARG A 437 -1.10 1.20 17.49
CA ARG A 437 -1.65 1.45 18.84
C ARG A 437 -0.82 2.40 19.70
N ILE A 438 0.49 2.48 19.43
CA ILE A 438 1.46 3.26 20.21
C ILE A 438 1.85 4.55 19.47
N SER A 439 1.16 4.91 18.40
CA SER A 439 1.46 6.10 17.62
C SER A 439 0.36 7.15 17.72
N SER A 440 0.75 8.40 18.05
CA SER A 440 -0.15 9.55 17.98
C SER A 440 -0.60 9.88 16.55
N LEU A 441 0.19 9.47 15.56
CA LEU A 441 -0.13 9.62 14.12
C LEU A 441 -1.26 8.69 13.66
N SER A 442 -1.72 7.75 14.52
CA SER A 442 -2.93 6.94 14.27
C SER A 442 -4.18 7.78 14.01
N VAL A 443 -4.19 9.05 14.45
CA VAL A 443 -5.22 10.05 14.14
C VAL A 443 -5.52 10.13 12.64
N PHE A 444 -4.53 9.95 11.79
CA PHE A 444 -4.70 9.99 10.34
C PHE A 444 -5.44 8.78 9.75
N CYS A 445 -5.58 7.68 10.52
CA CYS A 445 -6.44 6.56 10.11
C CYS A 445 -7.92 6.95 10.15
N ASP A 446 -8.31 7.74 11.16
CA ASP A 446 -9.68 8.22 11.32
C ASP A 446 -9.96 9.47 10.47
N ARG A 447 -8.92 10.27 10.18
CA ARG A 447 -9.00 11.54 9.45
C ARG A 447 -7.95 11.60 8.34
N PRO A 448 -8.16 10.83 7.26
CA PRO A 448 -7.26 10.83 6.11
C PRO A 448 -7.18 12.20 5.40
N ASP A 449 -8.20 13.04 5.51
CA ASP A 449 -8.21 14.42 5.02
C ASP A 449 -7.07 15.28 5.64
N TRP A 450 -6.72 15.04 6.88
CA TRP A 450 -5.60 15.74 7.54
C TRP A 450 -4.24 15.22 7.08
N LEU A 451 -4.15 13.95 6.70
CA LEU A 451 -2.95 13.41 6.06
C LEU A 451 -2.73 14.05 4.68
N ASP A 452 -3.81 14.21 3.90
CA ASP A 452 -3.75 14.85 2.59
C ASP A 452 -3.27 16.30 2.72
N LEU A 453 -3.81 17.02 3.71
CA LEU A 453 -3.37 18.39 4.03
C LEU A 453 -1.88 18.43 4.43
N TRP A 454 -1.42 17.49 5.25
CA TRP A 454 -0.01 17.39 5.58
C TRP A 454 0.86 17.14 4.34
N ALA A 455 0.46 16.20 3.47
CA ALA A 455 1.18 15.91 2.24
C ALA A 455 1.24 17.12 1.29
N GLU A 456 0.14 17.88 1.15
CA GLU A 456 0.09 19.12 0.37
C GLU A 456 1.04 20.19 0.92
N ILE A 457 1.02 20.42 2.24
CA ILE A 457 1.90 21.41 2.89
C ILE A 457 3.37 21.01 2.76
N GLU A 458 3.71 19.73 2.94
CA GLU A 458 5.05 19.21 2.77
C GLU A 458 5.55 19.38 1.34
N LEU A 459 4.70 19.06 0.36
CA LEU A 459 4.99 19.26 -1.07
C LEU A 459 5.28 20.74 -1.37
N ASP A 460 4.40 21.63 -0.96
CA ASP A 460 4.54 23.08 -1.20
C ASP A 460 5.84 23.62 -0.61
N GLU A 461 6.16 23.29 0.65
CA GLU A 461 7.35 23.76 1.31
C GLU A 461 8.62 23.26 0.61
N ARG A 462 8.63 21.97 0.20
CA ARG A 462 9.77 21.39 -0.53
C ARG A 462 9.94 22.01 -1.90
N LEU A 463 8.86 22.23 -2.64
CA LEU A 463 8.92 22.86 -3.95
C LEU A 463 9.43 24.30 -3.89
N VAL A 464 9.04 25.07 -2.87
CA VAL A 464 9.54 26.45 -2.67
C VAL A 464 11.04 26.44 -2.43
N LYS A 465 11.55 25.57 -1.55
CA LYS A 465 12.97 25.44 -1.26
C LYS A 465 13.74 24.95 -2.49
N PHE A 466 13.21 23.97 -3.21
CA PHE A 466 13.86 23.38 -4.37
C PHE A 466 13.91 24.34 -5.57
N LYS A 467 12.92 25.23 -5.72
CA LYS A 467 12.91 26.22 -6.81
C LYS A 467 14.14 27.13 -6.80
N ALA A 468 14.57 27.57 -5.61
CA ALA A 468 15.78 28.40 -5.48
C ALA A 468 17.05 27.65 -5.94
N GLU A 469 17.10 26.33 -5.77
CA GLU A 469 18.21 25.48 -6.20
C GLU A 469 18.17 25.18 -7.71
N ILE A 470 16.98 25.06 -8.30
CA ILE A 470 16.80 24.91 -9.76
C ILE A 470 17.28 26.13 -10.52
N ASP A 471 16.99 27.33 -10.01
CA ASP A 471 17.33 28.60 -10.66
C ASP A 471 18.85 28.91 -10.61
N ASN A 472 19.62 28.13 -9.86
CA ASN A 472 21.07 28.26 -9.75
C ASN A 472 21.79 27.39 -10.80
N ASP A 473 22.28 28.00 -11.88
CA ASP A 473 22.99 27.32 -12.96
C ASP A 473 24.24 26.52 -12.51
N ARG A 474 24.88 26.89 -11.39
CA ARG A 474 26.03 26.16 -10.85
C ARG A 474 25.64 24.75 -10.43
N ASN A 475 24.44 24.55 -9.91
CA ASN A 475 23.95 23.22 -9.49
C ASN A 475 23.77 22.25 -10.66
N TRP A 476 23.61 22.79 -11.87
CA TRP A 476 23.46 21.99 -13.10
C TRP A 476 24.81 21.66 -13.77
N THR A 477 25.84 22.43 -13.52
CA THR A 477 27.17 22.30 -14.19
C THR A 477 28.21 21.61 -13.32
N ALA A 478 28.17 21.80 -12.00
CA ALA A 478 29.04 21.12 -11.07
C ALA A 478 28.65 19.64 -10.90
N LYS A 479 29.67 18.76 -10.97
CA LYS A 479 29.46 17.31 -10.78
C LYS A 479 29.60 16.96 -9.32
N VAL A 480 28.83 15.94 -8.87
CA VAL A 480 28.95 15.40 -7.52
C VAL A 480 30.34 14.74 -7.37
N GLN A 481 31.10 15.16 -6.37
CA GLN A 481 32.42 14.61 -6.05
C GLN A 481 32.41 13.64 -4.87
N ASP A 482 31.28 12.94 -4.63
CA ASP A 482 31.16 12.05 -3.48
C ASP A 482 31.93 10.74 -3.74
N GLU A 483 33.06 10.57 -3.05
CA GLU A 483 33.88 9.34 -3.09
C GLU A 483 33.17 8.13 -2.46
N LEU A 484 32.06 8.33 -1.74
CA LEU A 484 31.34 7.30 -0.99
C LEU A 484 30.33 6.50 -1.82
N ILE A 485 29.94 6.99 -3.00
CA ILE A 485 28.98 6.31 -3.88
C ILE A 485 29.70 5.92 -5.16
N SER A 486 30.11 4.64 -5.26
CA SER A 486 30.76 4.10 -6.47
C SER A 486 29.92 4.24 -7.75
N THR A 487 28.62 4.47 -7.63
CA THR A 487 27.66 4.68 -8.72
C THR A 487 27.72 6.09 -9.30
N SER A 488 28.14 7.14 -8.53
CA SER A 488 28.19 8.52 -9.01
C SER A 488 29.15 8.71 -10.18
N ASN A 489 30.25 7.96 -10.22
CA ASN A 489 31.22 7.99 -11.32
C ASN A 489 30.67 7.37 -12.62
N VAL A 490 29.68 6.50 -12.53
CA VAL A 490 29.04 5.86 -13.69
C VAL A 490 28.05 6.80 -14.36
N TYR A 491 27.22 7.49 -13.55
CA TYR A 491 26.11 8.33 -14.04
C TYR A 491 26.50 9.79 -14.27
N ARG A 492 27.60 10.28 -13.71
CA ARG A 492 28.03 11.70 -13.78
C ARG A 492 26.94 12.72 -13.45
N PRO A 493 26.18 12.53 -12.34
CA PRO A 493 25.05 13.39 -12.02
C PRO A 493 25.50 14.80 -11.68
N PRO A 494 24.78 15.85 -12.10
CA PRO A 494 24.99 17.19 -11.59
C PRO A 494 24.56 17.30 -10.12
N ILE A 495 25.04 18.31 -9.39
CA ILE A 495 24.74 18.52 -7.96
C ILE A 495 23.23 18.62 -7.70
N ILE A 496 22.47 19.21 -8.62
CA ILE A 496 21.02 19.33 -8.49
C ILE A 496 20.32 17.97 -8.25
N SER A 497 20.86 16.89 -8.81
CA SER A 497 20.30 15.53 -8.61
C SER A 497 20.44 15.08 -7.15
N SER A 498 21.58 15.36 -6.50
CA SER A 498 21.80 15.04 -5.09
C SER A 498 20.93 15.90 -4.19
N ILE A 499 20.77 17.19 -4.50
CA ILE A 499 19.88 18.09 -3.77
C ILE A 499 18.42 17.59 -3.88
N PHE A 500 18.00 17.21 -5.09
CA PHE A 500 16.67 16.65 -5.30
C PHE A 500 16.44 15.38 -4.49
N LEU A 501 17.39 14.43 -4.52
CA LEU A 501 17.31 13.19 -3.73
C LEU A 501 17.26 13.48 -2.22
N GLN A 502 17.96 14.48 -1.73
CA GLN A 502 17.91 14.88 -0.33
C GLN A 502 16.51 15.37 0.06
N HIS A 503 15.86 16.16 -0.80
CA HIS A 503 14.47 16.59 -0.58
C HIS A 503 13.51 15.41 -0.63
N LEU A 504 13.64 14.52 -1.61
CA LEU A 504 12.80 13.33 -1.76
C LEU A 504 12.98 12.35 -0.59
N SER A 505 14.23 12.08 -0.18
CA SER A 505 14.55 11.24 0.98
C SER A 505 13.94 11.80 2.27
N SER A 506 13.92 13.13 2.43
CA SER A 506 13.27 13.75 3.59
C SER A 506 11.76 13.50 3.62
N ILE A 507 11.06 13.51 2.47
CA ILE A 507 9.64 13.14 2.38
C ILE A 507 9.45 11.66 2.74
N ILE A 508 10.32 10.78 2.23
CA ILE A 508 10.28 9.35 2.52
C ILE A 508 10.49 9.08 4.01
N GLU A 509 11.48 9.71 4.65
CA GLU A 509 11.73 9.56 6.08
C GLU A 509 10.54 10.00 6.93
N ARG A 510 9.82 11.04 6.52
CA ARG A 510 8.58 11.44 7.18
C ARG A 510 7.47 10.40 7.00
N SER A 511 7.34 9.82 5.82
CA SER A 511 6.36 8.76 5.55
C SER A 511 6.58 7.52 6.41
N LYS A 512 7.83 7.18 6.74
CA LYS A 512 8.18 6.05 7.63
C LYS A 512 7.59 6.19 9.03
N SER A 513 7.32 7.43 9.47
CA SER A 513 6.71 7.68 10.77
C SER A 513 5.20 7.40 10.80
N VAL A 514 4.54 7.33 9.64
CA VAL A 514 3.11 7.02 9.54
C VAL A 514 2.90 5.53 9.85
N PRO A 515 2.04 5.17 10.82
CA PRO A 515 1.98 3.79 11.31
C PRO A 515 1.33 2.80 10.33
N ALA A 516 0.38 3.23 9.50
CA ALA A 516 -0.36 2.36 8.58
C ALA A 516 0.23 2.37 7.16
N ILE A 517 0.47 1.19 6.58
CA ILE A 517 1.09 1.02 5.25
C ILE A 517 0.29 1.74 4.16
N TYR A 518 -1.04 1.61 4.13
CA TYR A 518 -1.88 2.27 3.12
C TYR A 518 -1.83 3.80 3.21
N LEU A 519 -1.68 4.36 4.43
CA LEU A 519 -1.50 5.80 4.63
C LEU A 519 -0.09 6.26 4.22
N ARG A 520 0.95 5.44 4.43
CA ARG A 520 2.30 5.70 3.91
C ARG A 520 2.28 5.81 2.39
N ALA A 521 1.66 4.82 1.73
CA ALA A 521 1.51 4.81 0.28
C ALA A 521 0.73 6.04 -0.22
N ARG A 522 -0.39 6.39 0.45
CA ARG A 522 -1.17 7.60 0.14
C ARG A 522 -0.34 8.88 0.28
N PHE A 523 0.39 9.03 1.39
CA PHE A 523 1.26 10.19 1.62
C PHE A 523 2.34 10.33 0.55
N LEU A 524 3.01 9.22 0.17
CA LEU A 524 4.04 9.25 -0.88
C LEU A 524 3.45 9.60 -2.24
N ARG A 525 2.26 9.11 -2.59
CA ARG A 525 1.60 9.48 -3.84
C ARG A 525 1.22 10.97 -3.88
N LEU A 526 0.86 11.56 -2.76
CA LEU A 526 0.46 12.97 -2.68
C LEU A 526 1.65 13.93 -2.56
N ALA A 527 2.78 13.52 -1.96
CA ALA A 527 3.94 14.37 -1.75
C ALA A 527 5.14 14.00 -2.62
N ALA A 528 5.52 12.73 -2.68
CA ALA A 528 6.73 12.29 -3.39
C ALA A 528 6.52 12.21 -4.91
N SER A 529 5.44 11.58 -5.40
CA SER A 529 5.15 11.47 -6.82
C SER A 529 5.04 12.83 -7.52
N PRO A 530 4.30 13.85 -6.99
CA PRO A 530 4.29 15.18 -7.58
C PRO A 530 5.65 15.89 -7.54
N THR A 531 6.48 15.61 -6.52
CA THR A 531 7.83 16.15 -6.44
C THR A 531 8.70 15.61 -7.58
N ILE A 532 8.64 14.30 -7.86
CA ILE A 532 9.36 13.66 -8.98
C ILE A 532 8.83 14.23 -10.32
N GLN A 533 7.52 14.35 -10.48
CA GLN A 533 6.92 14.92 -11.69
C GLN A 533 7.39 16.37 -11.94
N LYS A 534 7.47 17.19 -10.89
CA LYS A 534 7.98 18.56 -10.99
C LYS A 534 9.44 18.62 -11.39
N PHE A 535 10.26 17.68 -10.89
CA PHE A 535 11.65 17.58 -11.32
C PHE A 535 11.75 17.20 -12.80
N LEU A 536 10.97 16.23 -13.25
CA LEU A 536 10.89 15.86 -14.66
C LEU A 536 10.44 17.04 -15.55
N ASP A 537 9.42 17.80 -15.11
CA ASP A 537 8.99 19.01 -15.81
C ASP A 537 10.16 20.02 -15.94
N CYS A 538 10.96 20.19 -14.89
CA CYS A 538 12.15 21.05 -14.93
C CYS A 538 13.20 20.55 -15.94
N LEU A 539 13.46 19.24 -15.98
CA LEU A 539 14.37 18.63 -16.96
C LEU A 539 13.88 18.87 -18.39
N LEU A 540 12.57 18.66 -18.62
CA LEU A 540 11.94 18.89 -19.92
C LEU A 540 12.03 20.36 -20.37
N VAL A 541 11.68 21.30 -19.49
CA VAL A 541 11.77 22.75 -19.80
C VAL A 541 13.21 23.12 -20.13
N ARG A 542 14.19 22.68 -19.32
CA ARG A 542 15.61 22.97 -19.54
C ARG A 542 16.12 22.41 -20.87
N CYS A 543 15.71 21.22 -21.24
CA CYS A 543 16.04 20.62 -22.53
C CYS A 543 15.36 21.35 -23.70
N GLN A 544 14.09 21.76 -23.55
CA GLN A 544 13.35 22.52 -24.55
C GLN A 544 13.93 23.93 -24.75
N ASP A 545 14.34 24.59 -23.67
CA ASP A 545 15.02 25.89 -23.73
C ASP A 545 16.35 25.78 -24.46
N ALA A 546 17.11 24.70 -24.22
CA ALA A 546 18.37 24.43 -24.93
C ALA A 546 18.11 24.10 -26.41
N GLU A 547 17.06 23.41 -26.75
CA GLU A 547 16.66 23.10 -28.13
C GLU A 547 16.29 24.40 -28.86
N GLY A 548 15.45 25.25 -28.28
CA GLY A 548 15.05 26.57 -28.75
C GLY A 548 15.07 26.78 -30.26
N LEU A 549 15.49 27.96 -30.70
CA LEU A 549 15.62 28.33 -32.15
C LEU A 549 16.88 27.75 -32.78
N THR A 550 17.89 27.39 -32.00
CA THR A 550 19.19 26.92 -32.48
C THR A 550 19.22 25.43 -32.80
N ALA A 551 18.19 24.69 -32.46
CA ALA A 551 18.07 23.25 -32.64
C ALA A 551 19.30 22.46 -32.14
N LEU A 552 19.83 22.84 -30.97
CA LEU A 552 21.01 22.22 -30.31
C LEU A 552 22.31 22.31 -31.13
N THR A 553 22.50 23.36 -31.93
CA THR A 553 23.72 23.51 -32.74
C THR A 553 24.90 24.00 -31.92
N GLU A 554 24.66 24.70 -30.81
CA GLU A 554 25.68 25.21 -29.92
C GLU A 554 26.24 24.15 -28.98
N ASN A 555 27.50 24.28 -28.58
CA ASN A 555 28.13 23.33 -27.67
C ASN A 555 27.55 23.40 -26.25
N ASN A 556 27.22 24.60 -25.78
CA ASN A 556 26.63 24.81 -24.47
C ASN A 556 25.25 24.16 -24.34
N ASP A 557 24.45 24.14 -25.42
CA ASP A 557 23.13 23.50 -25.44
C ASP A 557 23.26 21.99 -25.34
N LEU A 558 24.24 21.40 -26.04
CA LEU A 558 24.51 19.96 -25.92
C LEU A 558 24.94 19.59 -24.49
N ILE A 559 25.75 20.42 -23.83
CA ILE A 559 26.17 20.21 -22.44
C ILE A 559 24.95 20.30 -21.49
N LYS A 560 24.07 21.29 -21.67
CA LYS A 560 22.87 21.45 -20.86
C LYS A 560 21.94 20.20 -20.96
N VAL A 561 21.72 19.71 -22.19
CA VAL A 561 20.91 18.52 -22.43
C VAL A 561 21.58 17.28 -21.83
N SER A 562 22.89 17.10 -22.03
CA SER A 562 23.65 15.95 -21.48
C SER A 562 23.57 15.93 -19.95
N ASN A 563 23.71 17.07 -19.27
CA ASN A 563 23.58 17.16 -17.82
C ASN A 563 22.14 16.87 -17.35
N SER A 564 21.13 17.28 -18.11
CA SER A 564 19.73 16.99 -17.80
C SER A 564 19.42 15.49 -17.96
N ILE A 565 19.97 14.83 -18.98
CA ILE A 565 19.85 13.36 -19.15
C ILE A 565 20.54 12.65 -18.00
N ASN A 566 21.75 13.06 -17.62
CA ASN A 566 22.48 12.47 -16.50
C ASN A 566 21.69 12.61 -15.19
N ALA A 567 21.06 13.77 -14.96
CA ALA A 567 20.21 13.99 -13.80
C ALA A 567 19.02 13.04 -13.78
N GLY A 568 18.30 12.93 -14.90
CA GLY A 568 17.16 12.01 -15.03
C GLY A 568 17.54 10.56 -14.83
N HIS A 569 18.61 10.11 -15.49
CA HIS A 569 19.08 8.72 -15.40
C HIS A 569 19.56 8.35 -13.98
N TYR A 570 20.19 9.28 -13.27
CA TYR A 570 20.61 9.05 -11.89
C TYR A 570 19.39 8.89 -10.95
N ILE A 571 18.36 9.72 -11.11
CA ILE A 571 17.12 9.57 -10.34
C ILE A 571 16.40 8.26 -10.71
N GLU A 572 16.33 7.93 -12.00
CA GLU A 572 15.81 6.66 -12.51
C GLU A 572 16.45 5.46 -11.81
N SER A 573 17.81 5.45 -11.74
CA SER A 573 18.56 4.35 -11.09
C SER A 573 18.33 4.26 -9.59
N VAL A 574 18.12 5.39 -8.89
CA VAL A 574 17.80 5.39 -7.45
C VAL A 574 16.38 4.91 -7.20
N LEU A 575 15.42 5.28 -8.05
CA LEU A 575 14.04 4.78 -7.94
C LEU A 575 13.96 3.28 -8.21
N GLU A 576 14.78 2.76 -9.14
CA GLU A 576 14.93 1.33 -9.41
C GLU A 576 15.47 0.58 -8.17
N GLU A 577 16.55 1.10 -7.54
CA GLU A 577 17.10 0.56 -6.31
C GLU A 577 16.08 0.57 -5.16
N TRP A 578 15.31 1.66 -5.02
CA TRP A 578 14.26 1.75 -4.01
C TRP A 578 13.10 0.79 -4.27
N SER A 579 12.78 0.49 -5.52
CA SER A 579 11.72 -0.47 -5.85
C SER A 579 12.01 -1.89 -5.32
N GLU A 580 13.27 -2.22 -5.07
CA GLU A 580 13.72 -3.49 -4.48
C GLU A 580 13.75 -3.47 -2.94
N ASP A 581 13.65 -2.28 -2.30
CA ASP A 581 13.63 -2.15 -0.83
C ASP A 581 12.31 -2.66 -0.26
N VAL A 582 12.39 -3.43 0.83
CA VAL A 582 11.23 -4.01 1.55
C VAL A 582 10.18 -2.94 1.89
N PHE A 583 10.62 -1.75 2.31
CA PHE A 583 9.74 -0.65 2.65
C PHE A 583 8.79 -0.26 1.49
N PHE A 584 9.31 -0.21 0.25
CA PHE A 584 8.49 0.15 -0.92
C PHE A 584 7.70 -1.05 -1.46
N LEU A 585 8.24 -2.27 -1.34
CA LEU A 585 7.53 -3.50 -1.72
C LEU A 585 6.28 -3.74 -0.86
N GLU A 586 6.36 -3.50 0.45
CA GLU A 586 5.21 -3.60 1.35
C GLU A 586 4.08 -2.65 0.95
N MET A 587 4.40 -1.45 0.50
CA MET A 587 3.41 -0.47 0.03
C MET A 587 2.80 -0.83 -1.32
N GLY A 588 3.52 -1.55 -2.18
CA GLY A 588 3.01 -2.05 -3.45
C GLY A 588 1.95 -3.14 -3.28
N THR A 589 2.11 -4.00 -2.26
CA THR A 589 1.15 -5.06 -1.93
C THR A 589 -0.05 -4.59 -1.13
N GLY A 590 0.09 -3.50 -0.38
CA GLY A 590 -0.93 -2.92 0.51
C GLY A 590 -1.92 -1.95 -0.15
N GLN A 591 -2.10 -1.99 -1.46
CA GLN A 591 -2.93 -1.01 -2.20
C GLN A 591 -4.44 -1.10 -1.95
N HIS A 592 -4.92 -2.06 -1.18
CA HIS A 592 -6.34 -2.16 -0.86
C HIS A 592 -6.68 -1.33 0.39
N ASP A 593 -7.38 -0.22 0.18
CA ASP A 593 -8.12 0.45 1.24
C ASP A 593 -9.17 -0.54 1.80
N PRO A 594 -9.16 -0.84 3.12
CA PRO A 594 -10.17 -1.73 3.72
C PRO A 594 -11.61 -1.24 3.55
N GLN A 595 -11.84 -0.03 3.06
CA GLN A 595 -13.16 0.54 2.81
C GLN A 595 -13.61 0.47 1.35
N GLU A 596 -12.77 0.05 0.41
CA GLU A 596 -13.20 -0.19 -0.96
C GLU A 596 -13.99 -1.49 -1.06
N VAL A 597 -15.26 -1.36 -1.44
CA VAL A 597 -16.24 -2.43 -1.62
C VAL A 597 -15.67 -3.48 -2.60
N PRO A 598 -15.65 -4.78 -2.25
CA PRO A 598 -15.21 -5.82 -3.17
C PRO A 598 -16.22 -5.97 -4.30
N GLY A 599 -15.93 -5.45 -5.48
CA GLY A 599 -16.86 -5.55 -6.62
C GLY A 599 -16.39 -4.99 -7.96
N LEU A 600 -15.25 -4.30 -8.04
CA LEU A 600 -14.68 -3.89 -9.33
C LEU A 600 -13.27 -4.45 -9.46
N GLU A 601 -13.21 -5.70 -9.91
CA GLU A 601 -11.97 -6.31 -10.41
C GLU A 601 -11.60 -5.65 -11.74
N ASN A 602 -10.96 -4.50 -11.69
CA ASN A 602 -10.07 -4.12 -12.77
C ASN A 602 -8.77 -4.88 -12.55
N PHE A 603 -8.59 -5.97 -13.28
CA PHE A 603 -7.33 -6.66 -13.47
C PHE A 603 -6.32 -5.72 -14.15
N THR A 604 -5.70 -4.83 -13.39
CA THR A 604 -4.40 -4.28 -13.71
C THR A 604 -3.39 -5.16 -12.99
N GLU A 605 -2.47 -5.72 -13.76
CA GLU A 605 -1.42 -6.62 -13.27
C GLU A 605 -0.67 -5.97 -12.09
N PRO A 606 -0.36 -6.71 -11.00
CA PRO A 606 0.35 -6.18 -9.85
C PRO A 606 1.86 -6.18 -10.14
N SER A 607 2.36 -5.26 -10.93
CA SER A 607 3.77 -5.28 -11.32
C SER A 607 4.49 -3.94 -11.22
N GLU A 608 3.83 -2.85 -10.89
CA GLU A 608 4.52 -1.57 -10.80
C GLU A 608 4.57 -1.12 -9.34
N GLY A 609 5.80 -0.99 -8.79
CA GLY A 609 6.04 -0.42 -7.48
C GLY A 609 5.42 0.98 -7.33
N ILE A 610 5.46 1.56 -6.14
CA ILE A 610 4.79 2.83 -5.80
C ILE A 610 5.17 4.01 -6.73
N PHE A 611 6.34 3.97 -7.37
CA PHE A 611 6.86 4.97 -8.31
C PHE A 611 6.98 4.45 -9.75
N GLY A 612 6.23 3.41 -10.13
CA GLY A 612 6.31 2.79 -11.46
C GLY A 612 6.04 3.77 -12.61
N GLU A 613 5.00 4.60 -12.48
CA GLU A 613 4.67 5.62 -13.48
C GLU A 613 5.77 6.68 -13.65
N GLU A 614 6.36 7.13 -12.53
CA GLU A 614 7.44 8.11 -12.53
C GLU A 614 8.71 7.53 -13.17
N PHE A 615 9.00 6.26 -12.89
CA PHE A 615 10.12 5.53 -13.51
C PHE A 615 9.95 5.48 -15.04
N GLU A 616 8.80 5.03 -15.54
CA GLU A 616 8.52 4.98 -16.98
C GLU A 616 8.64 6.36 -17.66
N LYS A 617 8.16 7.41 -17.01
CA LYS A 617 8.26 8.77 -17.52
C LYS A 617 9.71 9.26 -17.62
N LEU A 618 10.56 8.93 -16.63
CA LEU A 618 11.98 9.27 -16.62
C LEU A 618 12.74 8.48 -17.69
N GLU A 619 12.48 7.18 -17.83
CA GLU A 619 13.04 6.35 -18.89
C GLU A 619 12.68 6.89 -20.29
N LYS A 620 11.39 7.20 -20.49
CA LYS A 620 10.92 7.78 -21.75
C LYS A 620 11.60 9.13 -22.06
N PHE A 621 11.71 10.00 -21.06
CA PHE A 621 12.46 11.26 -21.18
C PHE A 621 13.89 11.02 -21.63
N ARG A 622 14.61 10.12 -20.97
CA ARG A 622 16.00 9.78 -21.25
C ARG A 622 16.16 9.26 -22.68
N LEU A 623 15.37 8.27 -23.09
CA LEU A 623 15.44 7.68 -24.42
C LEU A 623 15.10 8.69 -25.52
N GLU A 624 14.10 9.53 -25.31
CA GLU A 624 13.71 10.57 -26.28
C GLU A 624 14.84 11.58 -26.49
N TRP A 625 15.46 12.07 -25.42
CA TRP A 625 16.52 13.09 -25.54
C TRP A 625 17.85 12.54 -26.02
N ILE A 626 18.19 11.28 -25.70
CA ILE A 626 19.33 10.57 -26.30
C ILE A 626 19.14 10.46 -27.84
N ASN A 627 17.93 10.10 -28.28
CA ASN A 627 17.62 10.03 -29.69
C ASN A 627 17.69 11.40 -30.37
N LYS A 628 17.18 12.47 -29.72
CA LYS A 628 17.30 13.85 -30.22
C LYS A 628 18.77 14.26 -30.40
N LEU A 629 19.66 13.96 -29.43
CA LEU A 629 21.09 14.23 -29.56
C LEU A 629 21.67 13.52 -30.79
N SER A 630 21.36 12.24 -31.00
CA SER A 630 21.79 11.48 -32.19
C SER A 630 21.32 12.14 -33.49
N VAL A 631 20.05 12.52 -33.55
CA VAL A 631 19.44 13.16 -34.74
C VAL A 631 20.06 14.51 -35.05
N VAL A 632 20.37 15.33 -34.03
CA VAL A 632 21.00 16.64 -34.20
C VAL A 632 22.41 16.50 -34.78
N VAL A 633 23.22 15.59 -34.22
CA VAL A 633 24.55 15.30 -34.74
C VAL A 633 24.48 14.76 -36.17
N LEU A 634 23.55 13.84 -36.43
CA LEU A 634 23.29 13.29 -37.77
C LEU A 634 22.93 14.38 -38.79
N ARG A 635 21.98 15.27 -38.43
CA ARG A 635 21.57 16.37 -39.31
C ARG A 635 22.73 17.32 -39.65
N GLY A 636 23.57 17.66 -38.64
CA GLY A 636 24.73 18.47 -38.85
C GLY A 636 25.82 17.78 -39.72
N PHE A 637 25.97 16.46 -39.59
CA PHE A 637 26.80 15.63 -40.43
C PHE A 637 26.24 15.54 -41.86
N ASP A 638 24.95 15.24 -42.04
CA ASP A 638 24.28 15.19 -43.34
C ASP A 638 24.44 16.52 -44.11
N ALA A 639 24.23 17.66 -43.44
CA ALA A 639 24.37 18.97 -44.07
C ALA A 639 25.77 19.20 -44.65
N ARG A 640 26.83 18.70 -43.96
CA ARG A 640 28.25 18.84 -44.39
C ARG A 640 28.67 17.76 -45.40
N THR A 641 28.01 16.63 -45.47
CA THR A 641 28.26 15.57 -46.44
C THR A 641 27.57 15.82 -47.78
N ARG A 642 26.69 16.83 -47.89
CA ARG A 642 25.91 17.06 -49.14
C ARG A 642 26.78 17.27 -50.38
N GLU A 643 27.89 17.97 -50.27
CA GLU A 643 28.84 18.16 -51.40
C GLU A 643 29.48 16.84 -51.79
N TYR A 644 29.95 16.09 -50.81
CA TYR A 644 30.51 14.73 -50.99
C TYR A 644 29.52 13.78 -51.71
N ILE A 645 28.26 13.77 -51.25
CA ILE A 645 27.21 12.90 -51.84
C ILE A 645 26.82 13.35 -53.25
N LYS A 646 26.74 14.67 -53.52
CA LYS A 646 26.34 15.24 -54.83
C LYS A 646 27.42 15.04 -55.89
N ASN A 647 28.71 15.00 -55.55
CA ASN A 647 29.80 14.83 -56.52
C ASN A 647 29.88 13.36 -56.97
N ARG A 648 28.93 12.94 -57.80
CA ARG A 648 28.88 11.58 -58.34
C ARG A 648 30.04 11.22 -59.26
N LYS A 649 30.71 12.21 -59.85
CA LYS A 649 31.82 12.03 -60.77
C LYS A 649 33.07 11.50 -60.06
N GLN A 650 33.28 11.83 -58.82
CA GLN A 650 34.42 11.40 -58.00
C GLN A 650 34.61 9.87 -57.99
N TRP A 651 33.54 9.09 -58.17
CA TRP A 651 33.56 7.65 -58.13
C TRP A 651 34.05 7.01 -59.45
N GLN A 652 34.22 7.79 -60.50
CA GLN A 652 34.72 7.39 -61.80
C GLN A 652 36.08 8.04 -62.17
N GLU A 653 36.46 9.07 -61.46
CA GLU A 653 37.71 9.78 -61.66
C GLU A 653 38.94 8.99 -61.15
N LYS A 654 40.10 9.17 -61.81
CA LYS A 654 41.35 8.59 -61.38
C LYS A 654 41.72 9.14 -59.98
N ARG A 655 42.30 8.29 -59.14
CA ARG A 655 42.73 8.61 -57.80
C ARG A 655 43.86 9.63 -57.79
N ASP A 656 43.72 10.68 -56.98
CA ASP A 656 44.79 11.63 -56.68
C ASP A 656 45.71 11.00 -55.61
N LYS A 657 46.96 10.80 -55.92
CA LYS A 657 47.92 10.11 -55.03
C LYS A 657 48.34 10.90 -53.81
N GLU A 658 48.03 12.22 -53.77
CA GLU A 658 48.41 13.09 -52.67
C GLU A 658 47.48 13.01 -51.47
N TRP A 659 46.24 12.59 -51.65
CA TRP A 659 45.22 12.63 -50.61
C TRP A 659 44.60 11.24 -50.41
N THR A 660 44.65 10.77 -49.14
CA THR A 660 44.04 9.49 -48.75
C THR A 660 42.53 9.59 -48.50
N VAL A 661 42.01 10.81 -48.25
CA VAL A 661 40.58 11.06 -47.91
C VAL A 661 40.01 12.14 -48.84
N SER A 662 38.77 11.97 -49.26
CA SER A 662 38.02 12.96 -50.05
C SER A 662 37.92 14.30 -49.25
N ARG A 663 38.45 15.40 -49.81
CA ARG A 663 38.43 16.73 -49.16
C ARG A 663 37.04 17.18 -48.71
N ALA A 664 36.02 16.86 -49.53
CA ALA A 664 34.64 17.20 -49.23
C ALA A 664 34.05 16.47 -47.98
N LEU A 665 34.69 15.38 -47.53
CA LEU A 665 34.29 14.62 -46.36
C LEU A 665 34.96 15.08 -45.07
N VAL A 666 36.16 15.68 -45.15
CA VAL A 666 36.96 16.06 -43.97
C VAL A 666 36.20 16.95 -43.01
N GLY A 667 35.52 17.98 -43.50
CA GLY A 667 34.74 18.90 -42.65
C GLY A 667 33.54 18.28 -41.96
N ALA A 668 32.98 17.21 -42.56
CA ALA A 668 31.89 16.42 -41.94
C ALA A 668 32.44 15.50 -40.84
N LEU A 669 33.59 14.86 -41.06
CA LEU A 669 34.25 14.01 -40.07
C LEU A 669 34.75 14.81 -38.85
N ASP A 670 35.33 15.96 -39.08
CA ASP A 670 35.77 16.89 -38.03
C ASP A 670 34.57 17.35 -37.17
N TYR A 671 33.45 17.72 -37.81
CA TYR A 671 32.21 18.06 -37.10
C TYR A 671 31.70 16.88 -36.27
N LEU A 672 31.67 15.66 -36.85
CA LEU A 672 31.20 14.45 -36.19
C LEU A 672 32.03 14.14 -34.95
N GLN A 673 33.32 14.12 -35.08
CA GLN A 673 34.26 13.88 -34.00
C GLN A 673 34.17 14.96 -32.92
N GLY A 674 34.14 16.23 -33.29
CA GLY A 674 34.07 17.34 -32.35
C GLY A 674 32.79 17.34 -31.52
N LYS A 675 31.61 17.10 -32.15
CA LYS A 675 30.34 17.06 -31.41
C LYS A 675 30.23 15.80 -30.56
N ALA A 676 30.66 14.66 -31.08
CA ALA A 676 30.64 13.41 -30.33
C ALA A 676 31.57 13.46 -29.11
N SER A 677 32.75 14.07 -29.21
CA SER A 677 33.70 14.27 -28.08
C SER A 677 33.10 15.17 -26.99
N ILE A 678 32.40 16.26 -27.34
CA ILE A 678 31.71 17.12 -26.36
C ILE A 678 30.63 16.34 -25.60
N ILE A 679 29.85 15.53 -26.31
CA ILE A 679 28.80 14.72 -25.68
C ILE A 679 29.43 13.62 -24.80
N GLU A 680 30.51 12.95 -25.25
CA GLU A 680 31.25 11.94 -24.47
C GLU A 680 31.76 12.49 -23.13
N GLU A 681 32.32 13.71 -23.15
CA GLU A 681 32.84 14.35 -21.95
C GLU A 681 31.76 14.66 -20.92
N ASN A 682 30.55 14.95 -21.37
CA ASN A 682 29.48 15.45 -20.50
C ASN A 682 28.39 14.44 -20.21
N LEU A 683 28.11 13.50 -21.13
CA LEU A 683 27.10 12.45 -20.93
C LEU A 683 27.73 11.26 -20.20
N ASN A 684 26.93 10.51 -19.46
CA ASN A 684 27.35 9.25 -18.85
C ASN A 684 27.67 8.18 -19.91
N LYS A 685 28.47 7.20 -19.53
CA LYS A 685 29.02 6.22 -20.47
C LYS A 685 27.97 5.31 -21.11
N THR A 686 26.94 4.96 -20.37
CA THR A 686 25.87 4.06 -20.85
C THR A 686 25.02 4.75 -21.91
N ASP A 687 24.56 5.95 -21.62
CA ASP A 687 23.74 6.74 -22.54
C ASP A 687 24.52 7.22 -23.76
N PHE A 688 25.78 7.58 -23.55
CA PHE A 688 26.67 7.89 -24.67
C PHE A 688 26.84 6.68 -25.60
N THR A 689 26.97 5.47 -25.03
CA THR A 689 27.06 4.25 -25.82
C THR A 689 25.80 3.98 -26.63
N ALA A 690 24.63 4.19 -26.08
CA ALA A 690 23.37 4.10 -26.78
C ALA A 690 23.26 5.15 -27.90
N MET A 691 23.66 6.39 -27.63
CA MET A 691 23.62 7.52 -28.55
C MET A 691 24.50 7.26 -29.78
N TRP A 692 25.80 6.94 -29.60
CA TRP A 692 26.70 6.76 -30.74
C TRP A 692 26.37 5.50 -31.55
N ARG A 693 25.83 4.45 -30.95
CA ARG A 693 25.36 3.26 -31.69
C ARG A 693 24.19 3.61 -32.61
N THR A 694 23.23 4.37 -32.10
CA THR A 694 22.11 4.88 -32.90
C THR A 694 22.63 5.77 -34.04
N LEU A 695 23.54 6.70 -33.72
CA LEU A 695 24.16 7.59 -34.71
C LEU A 695 24.91 6.81 -35.82
N ALA A 696 25.70 5.80 -35.46
CA ALA A 696 26.39 4.94 -36.42
C ALA A 696 25.42 4.19 -37.35
N SER A 697 24.33 3.65 -36.77
CA SER A 697 23.27 2.96 -37.57
C SER A 697 22.58 3.93 -38.54
N GLU A 698 22.33 5.15 -38.14
CA GLU A 698 21.70 6.14 -39.02
C GLU A 698 22.69 6.68 -40.10
N ILE A 699 23.97 6.82 -39.78
CA ILE A 699 25.01 7.16 -40.76
C ILE A 699 25.17 6.00 -41.79
N ASP A 700 25.11 4.74 -41.34
CA ASP A 700 25.11 3.57 -42.21
C ASP A 700 23.96 3.65 -43.24
N LYS A 701 22.74 3.93 -42.75
CA LYS A 701 21.55 4.10 -43.61
C LYS A 701 21.68 5.28 -44.56
N LEU A 702 22.18 6.43 -44.04
CA LEU A 702 22.36 7.66 -44.83
C LEU A 702 23.30 7.41 -46.02
N PHE A 703 24.51 6.89 -45.76
CA PHE A 703 25.49 6.66 -46.80
C PHE A 703 25.11 5.52 -47.73
N PHE A 704 24.56 4.44 -47.20
CA PHE A 704 24.05 3.35 -48.01
C PHE A 704 23.02 3.84 -49.04
N ASN A 705 22.02 4.59 -48.58
CA ASN A 705 20.96 5.10 -49.48
C ASN A 705 21.45 6.18 -50.43
N SER A 706 22.31 7.09 -49.95
CA SER A 706 22.75 8.26 -50.75
C SER A 706 23.91 8.00 -51.68
N ILE A 707 24.74 6.97 -51.40
CA ILE A 707 25.90 6.62 -52.21
C ILE A 707 25.71 5.31 -52.94
N LEU A 708 25.46 4.19 -52.22
CA LEU A 708 25.42 2.85 -52.84
C LEU A 708 24.10 2.57 -53.55
N MET A 709 22.98 3.07 -53.04
CA MET A 709 21.67 2.91 -53.68
C MET A 709 21.34 4.06 -54.64
N ALA A 710 22.18 5.07 -54.74
CA ALA A 710 22.08 6.09 -55.80
C ALA A 710 22.49 5.49 -57.17
N ASN A 711 21.96 6.06 -58.25
CA ASN A 711 22.35 5.60 -59.61
C ASN A 711 23.76 6.12 -59.96
N VAL A 712 24.78 5.60 -59.26
CA VAL A 712 26.17 5.95 -59.39
C VAL A 712 26.95 4.74 -60.00
N LYS A 713 27.99 4.99 -60.78
CA LYS A 713 28.89 3.96 -61.29
C LYS A 713 30.26 4.09 -60.62
N PHE A 714 30.80 2.99 -60.15
CA PHE A 714 32.09 2.92 -59.46
C PHE A 714 33.18 2.27 -60.36
N SER A 715 34.26 3.03 -60.59
CA SER A 715 35.50 2.50 -61.16
C SER A 715 36.32 1.78 -60.08
N ASN A 716 37.43 1.11 -60.43
CA ASN A 716 38.37 0.53 -59.46
C ASN A 716 38.89 1.59 -58.47
N ASP A 717 39.32 2.73 -59.00
CA ASP A 717 39.80 3.85 -58.18
C ASP A 717 38.68 4.43 -57.29
N GLY A 718 37.43 4.49 -57.76
CA GLY A 718 36.28 4.95 -57.00
C GLY A 718 35.92 4.04 -55.81
N VAL A 719 36.08 2.70 -55.99
CA VAL A 719 35.87 1.75 -54.87
C VAL A 719 36.95 1.87 -53.80
N GLU A 720 38.22 1.99 -54.23
CA GLU A 720 39.30 2.17 -53.25
C GLU A 720 39.20 3.53 -52.53
N ARG A 721 38.74 4.60 -53.22
CA ARG A 721 38.45 5.92 -52.59
C ARG A 721 37.35 5.80 -51.55
N LEU A 722 36.21 5.15 -51.90
CA LEU A 722 35.12 4.93 -50.94
C LEU A 722 35.59 4.11 -49.76
N LYS A 723 36.41 3.09 -49.97
CA LYS A 723 36.96 2.28 -48.90
C LYS A 723 37.78 3.11 -47.92
N GLU A 724 38.66 3.96 -48.40
CA GLU A 724 39.54 4.82 -47.61
C GLU A 724 38.74 5.85 -46.87
N ASP A 725 37.72 6.48 -47.48
CA ASP A 725 36.80 7.40 -46.85
C ASP A 725 36.03 6.71 -45.71
N MET A 726 35.59 5.46 -45.89
CA MET A 726 34.94 4.69 -44.85
C MET A 726 35.90 4.24 -43.75
N GLU A 727 37.13 3.90 -44.03
CA GLU A 727 38.16 3.60 -43.02
C GLU A 727 38.43 4.80 -42.08
N VAL A 728 38.42 6.04 -42.58
CA VAL A 728 38.54 7.21 -41.77
C VAL A 728 37.28 7.48 -40.96
N LEU A 729 36.09 7.27 -41.53
CA LEU A 729 34.84 7.30 -40.78
C LEU A 729 34.85 6.28 -39.63
N TYR A 730 35.24 5.03 -39.89
CA TYR A 730 35.40 4.01 -38.86
C TYR A 730 36.47 4.41 -37.83
N GLY A 731 37.53 5.15 -38.22
CA GLY A 731 38.55 5.71 -37.36
C GLY A 731 37.98 6.61 -36.26
N VAL A 732 36.96 7.41 -36.56
CA VAL A 732 36.25 8.24 -35.56
C VAL A 732 35.61 7.34 -34.47
N PHE A 733 34.97 6.25 -34.85
CA PHE A 733 34.30 5.33 -33.92
C PHE A 733 35.24 4.34 -33.22
N ARG A 734 36.50 4.17 -33.71
CA ARG A 734 37.56 3.38 -33.02
C ARG A 734 37.90 3.88 -31.64
N THR A 735 37.63 5.14 -31.36
CA THR A 735 37.77 5.72 -30.03
C THR A 735 36.87 5.00 -29.01
N TRP A 736 35.69 4.50 -29.44
CA TRP A 736 34.64 3.96 -28.55
C TRP A 736 34.46 2.46 -28.69
N CYS A 737 34.91 1.85 -29.80
CA CYS A 737 34.75 0.39 -30.01
C CYS A 737 35.92 -0.19 -30.84
N VAL A 738 36.30 -1.42 -30.57
CA VAL A 738 37.40 -2.13 -31.22
C VAL A 738 37.10 -2.46 -32.69
N ARG A 739 35.86 -2.71 -33.04
CA ARG A 739 35.41 -3.10 -34.37
C ARG A 739 34.21 -2.27 -34.83
N PRO A 740 34.42 -1.04 -35.24
CA PRO A 740 33.38 -0.13 -35.68
C PRO A 740 32.59 -0.63 -36.90
N GLU A 741 33.26 -1.40 -37.78
CA GLU A 741 32.65 -1.92 -39.02
C GLU A 741 31.35 -2.73 -38.75
N GLY A 742 31.23 -3.32 -37.56
CA GLY A 742 30.03 -4.06 -37.13
C GLY A 742 28.79 -3.18 -36.93
N PHE A 743 28.97 -1.88 -36.73
CA PHE A 743 27.87 -0.91 -36.58
C PHE A 743 27.46 -0.26 -37.92
N PHE A 744 28.18 -0.55 -39.00
CA PHE A 744 27.89 -0.11 -40.38
C PHE A 744 27.65 -1.31 -41.29
N PRO A 745 26.70 -2.18 -41.00
CA PRO A 745 26.55 -3.46 -41.69
C PRO A 745 26.23 -3.30 -43.18
N LYS A 746 25.36 -2.34 -43.57
CA LYS A 746 24.99 -2.16 -44.97
C LYS A 746 26.12 -1.59 -45.81
N LEU A 747 26.89 -0.66 -45.26
CA LEU A 747 28.08 -0.10 -45.92
C LEU A 747 29.18 -1.15 -46.05
N SER A 748 29.48 -1.91 -45.03
CA SER A 748 30.51 -2.95 -45.02
C SER A 748 30.19 -4.06 -46.01
N GLU A 749 28.94 -4.54 -46.07
CA GLU A 749 28.50 -5.54 -47.05
C GLU A 749 28.48 -4.97 -48.46
N GLY A 750 28.03 -3.72 -48.62
CA GLY A 750 28.06 -3.02 -49.91
C GLY A 750 29.46 -2.86 -50.46
N LEU A 751 30.44 -2.48 -49.63
CA LEU A 751 31.85 -2.43 -50.01
C LEU A 751 32.41 -3.78 -50.34
N THR A 752 32.01 -4.84 -49.63
CA THR A 752 32.42 -6.22 -49.95
C THR A 752 31.94 -6.63 -51.32
N LEU A 753 30.68 -6.31 -51.68
CA LEU A 753 30.15 -6.58 -53.01
C LEU A 753 30.86 -5.80 -54.12
N LEU A 754 31.22 -4.50 -53.86
CA LEU A 754 31.94 -3.69 -54.85
C LEU A 754 33.38 -4.15 -55.10
N LYS A 755 34.00 -4.83 -54.14
CA LYS A 755 35.38 -5.39 -54.26
C LYS A 755 35.46 -6.71 -54.98
N MET A 756 34.33 -7.41 -55.21
CA MET A 756 34.29 -8.72 -55.86
C MET A 756 34.66 -8.61 -57.33
N GLU A 757 35.27 -9.68 -57.88
CA GLU A 757 35.61 -9.79 -59.29
C GLU A 757 34.35 -10.00 -60.15
N GLU A 758 34.41 -9.56 -61.40
CA GLU A 758 33.30 -9.65 -62.37
C GLU A 758 32.70 -11.04 -62.49
N LYS A 759 33.52 -12.07 -62.46
CA LYS A 759 33.09 -13.48 -62.56
C LYS A 759 32.26 -13.88 -61.33
N GLN A 760 32.73 -13.51 -60.13
CA GLN A 760 32.07 -13.83 -58.88
C GLN A 760 30.70 -13.10 -58.74
N VAL A 761 30.60 -11.87 -59.23
CA VAL A 761 29.36 -11.08 -59.21
C VAL A 761 28.34 -11.66 -60.22
N LYS A 762 28.76 -12.03 -61.44
CA LYS A 762 27.86 -12.61 -62.43
C LYS A 762 27.32 -14.00 -62.04
N ASP A 763 28.17 -14.83 -61.47
CA ASP A 763 27.76 -16.15 -60.92
C ASP A 763 26.86 -15.99 -59.68
N GLY A 764 27.16 -15.03 -58.84
CA GLY A 764 26.41 -14.76 -57.62
C GLY A 764 24.99 -14.24 -57.88
N LEU A 765 24.83 -13.33 -58.82
CA LEU A 765 23.54 -12.79 -59.20
C LEU A 765 22.56 -13.85 -59.74
N SER A 766 23.09 -14.97 -60.28
CA SER A 766 22.30 -16.11 -60.76
C SER A 766 21.85 -17.04 -59.62
N ARG A 767 22.59 -17.10 -58.51
CA ARG A 767 22.35 -18.01 -57.35
C ARG A 767 21.48 -17.42 -56.24
N GLY A 768 21.26 -16.11 -56.23
CA GLY A 768 20.37 -15.38 -55.27
C GLY A 768 20.82 -15.46 -53.81
N ASP A 769 19.85 -15.61 -52.89
CA ASP A 769 20.04 -15.57 -51.44
C ASP A 769 21.10 -16.54 -50.90
N LYS A 770 21.24 -17.71 -51.50
CA LYS A 770 22.21 -18.74 -51.07
C LYS A 770 23.65 -18.24 -51.22
N TRP A 771 23.95 -17.58 -52.33
CA TRP A 771 25.27 -17.03 -52.61
C TRP A 771 25.58 -15.83 -51.68
N LEU A 772 24.56 -14.97 -51.34
CA LEU A 772 24.74 -13.88 -50.42
C LEU A 772 25.18 -14.38 -49.04
N ARG A 773 24.53 -15.42 -48.52
CA ARG A 773 24.87 -16.05 -47.22
C ARG A 773 26.28 -16.68 -47.24
N GLU A 774 26.68 -17.36 -48.34
CA GLU A 774 27.99 -17.93 -48.50
C GLU A 774 29.10 -16.86 -48.45
N ASN A 775 28.82 -15.64 -48.95
CA ASN A 775 29.74 -14.50 -48.96
C ASN A 775 29.54 -13.55 -47.74
N ARG A 776 28.87 -14.01 -46.70
CA ARG A 776 28.63 -13.25 -45.45
C ARG A 776 27.83 -11.94 -45.61
N VAL A 777 27.04 -11.83 -46.69
CA VAL A 777 26.09 -10.73 -46.90
C VAL A 777 24.76 -11.14 -46.26
N ARG A 778 24.38 -10.48 -45.17
CA ARG A 778 23.23 -10.84 -44.34
C ARG A 778 22.22 -9.69 -44.14
N TYR A 779 22.68 -8.45 -44.18
CA TYR A 779 21.89 -7.25 -43.90
C TYR A 779 21.33 -6.60 -45.18
N LEU A 780 21.85 -6.99 -46.36
CA LEU A 780 21.33 -6.50 -47.62
C LEU A 780 20.28 -7.47 -48.17
N SER A 781 19.18 -6.96 -48.65
CA SER A 781 18.20 -7.71 -49.42
C SER A 781 18.78 -8.09 -50.80
N GLU A 782 18.25 -9.13 -51.42
CA GLU A 782 18.66 -9.55 -52.75
C GLU A 782 18.55 -8.41 -53.79
N ALA A 783 17.51 -7.60 -53.70
CA ALA A 783 17.30 -6.46 -54.58
C ALA A 783 18.36 -5.37 -54.37
N GLU A 784 18.69 -5.05 -53.10
CA GLU A 784 19.75 -4.10 -52.76
C GLU A 784 21.13 -4.59 -53.21
N ALA A 785 21.45 -5.88 -52.94
CA ALA A 785 22.71 -6.49 -53.37
C ALA A 785 22.89 -6.49 -54.89
N LYS A 786 21.82 -6.81 -55.63
CA LYS A 786 21.82 -6.76 -57.11
C LYS A 786 22.02 -5.35 -57.64
N LYS A 787 21.46 -4.35 -56.98
CA LYS A 787 21.61 -2.95 -57.38
C LYS A 787 23.04 -2.42 -57.11
N VAL A 788 23.62 -2.74 -55.96
CA VAL A 788 25.00 -2.39 -55.61
C VAL A 788 25.98 -3.08 -56.57
N ALA A 789 25.80 -4.37 -56.82
CA ALA A 789 26.67 -5.13 -57.75
C ALA A 789 26.63 -4.58 -59.19
N LYS A 790 25.45 -4.13 -59.67
CA LYS A 790 25.29 -3.49 -61.00
C LYS A 790 25.88 -2.08 -61.07
N SER A 791 26.18 -1.42 -59.97
CA SER A 791 26.81 -0.11 -59.95
C SER A 791 28.32 -0.19 -60.24
N ARG A 792 28.94 -1.36 -60.19
CA ARG A 792 30.32 -1.58 -60.49
C ARG A 792 30.61 -1.55 -62.01
N VAL A 793 31.62 -0.80 -62.42
CA VAL A 793 32.17 -0.79 -63.78
C VAL A 793 33.47 -1.58 -63.75
N PHE A 794 33.52 -2.65 -64.42
CA PHE A 794 34.75 -3.45 -64.60
C PHE A 794 35.45 -2.96 -65.85
N SER A 795 36.68 -2.39 -65.67
CA SER A 795 37.56 -1.92 -66.74
C SER A 795 38.53 -2.97 -67.09
#